data_5ef3dd206e7c2aca5e7fc3b0597d4250
#
_entry.id   5ef3dd206e7c2aca5e7fc3b0597d4250
#
_cell.length_a   1.000
_cell.length_b   1.000
_cell.length_c   1.000
_cell.angle_alpha   90.00
_cell.angle_beta   90.00
_cell.angle_gamma   90.00
#
_symmetry.space_group_name_H-M   'P 1'
#
loop_
_entity.id
_entity.type
_entity.pdbx_description
1 polymer ?
#
loop_
_entity_poly.entity_id
_entity_poly.type
_entity_poly.pdbx_seq_one_letter_code
_entity_poly.pdbx_strand_id
1 'polypeptide(L)'
;MYKSYSMELAGRTLTVDIGRVAAQANGAVFIKYGDTTVLSTATASDKPRDGVDFFPLSVEFEEKMYSVGKIPGGFNKREGKASENAILTDRVIDRPMRPLFPKDYRNDVTLNNLVMSVNPECRPEIVAMIGTALAVHISDIPFDGPCAMTQMGLVDGEFIVNPSQKQWDEGDLQLTVASTKEKVIMIEAGANEIPEDQMIEAIYKCHDINQTVIAFMDQIRDEIGKPKHEYESCAIPEQMFEDIKKIVTPEQMEEAVFTDEKQKREENIRAITEQLEEAFADNEEYLAVLGEAIYQYQKKTVRKMILKDHKRPDGRAINQIRPLAAEVDLIPRVHGSAMFTRGQTQICDVVTLAPLSEIQKIDGLDANITTKRYMHHYNFPAYSVGETKVSRGPGRREIGHGALAEKALVPVLPSIEEFPYTIRAVSETFESNGSTSMASTCASCMSLMAAGVPIKAMVAGISCGLVTGDTDDDFLVLTDIQGLEDFFGDMDFKVTGTHKGITAIQMDIKIHGLTRPIVEEAIARTREARLYIMDEVMSKAIAEPRKEVNEWAPKIEQITIDPSKIGDVVGQKGKTINEIIDRTGVKIDITDDGAVSVCGTDKEMIAKAIDMIKIITTDFEQGQILEGTVVSIKEFGAFIEFAPGKEGMVHISKIAKERINRVEDVLTLGDKVKVVCLGKDKMGRISFSMKDVKED
;
A
#
# COMPACT_ATOMS: atom_id res chain seq x y z
N MET A 1 -21.23 -36.68 -5.12
CA MET A 1 -20.70 -37.33 -6.38
C MET A 1 -19.63 -36.41 -6.92
N TYR A 2 -18.45 -36.97 -7.27
CA TYR A 2 -17.35 -36.17 -7.85
C TYR A 2 -17.66 -35.81 -9.31
N LYS A 3 -17.46 -34.52 -9.69
CA LYS A 3 -17.55 -34.01 -11.05
C LYS A 3 -16.41 -33.07 -11.34
N SER A 4 -15.96 -33.05 -12.59
CA SER A 4 -14.91 -32.17 -13.08
C SER A 4 -15.39 -31.43 -14.33
N TYR A 5 -15.13 -30.12 -14.34
CA TYR A 5 -15.50 -29.21 -15.43
C TYR A 5 -14.26 -28.47 -15.90
N SER A 6 -14.23 -28.06 -17.16
CA SER A 6 -13.13 -27.28 -17.68
C SER A 6 -13.58 -26.28 -18.73
N MET A 7 -12.85 -25.16 -18.82
CA MET A 7 -12.97 -24.16 -19.88
C MET A 7 -11.59 -23.62 -20.26
N GLU A 8 -11.47 -23.08 -21.44
CA GLU A 8 -10.31 -22.29 -21.82
C GLU A 8 -10.53 -20.83 -21.44
N LEU A 9 -9.55 -20.25 -20.70
CA LEU A 9 -9.56 -18.87 -20.25
C LEU A 9 -8.21 -18.22 -20.57
N ALA A 10 -8.18 -17.20 -21.42
CA ALA A 10 -6.96 -16.50 -21.83
C ALA A 10 -5.83 -17.45 -22.29
N GLY A 11 -6.17 -18.48 -23.09
CA GLY A 11 -5.21 -19.45 -23.64
C GLY A 11 -4.67 -20.48 -22.64
N ARG A 12 -5.30 -20.61 -21.46
CA ARG A 12 -4.95 -21.58 -20.42
C ARG A 12 -6.19 -22.33 -19.95
N THR A 13 -6.03 -23.59 -19.60
CA THR A 13 -7.15 -24.41 -19.12
C THR A 13 -7.45 -24.09 -17.65
N LEU A 14 -8.69 -23.71 -17.37
CA LEU A 14 -9.28 -23.63 -16.05
C LEU A 14 -10.07 -24.90 -15.76
N THR A 15 -9.72 -25.63 -14.71
CA THR A 15 -10.40 -26.88 -14.29
C THR A 15 -10.99 -26.73 -12.92
N VAL A 16 -12.20 -27.24 -12.72
CA VAL A 16 -12.95 -27.17 -11.46
C VAL A 16 -13.39 -28.58 -11.06
N ASP A 17 -12.89 -29.04 -9.92
CA ASP A 17 -13.27 -30.33 -9.31
C ASP A 17 -14.22 -30.07 -8.12
N ILE A 18 -15.40 -30.69 -8.13
CA ILE A 18 -16.43 -30.53 -7.09
C ILE A 18 -16.80 -31.89 -6.50
N GLY A 19 -17.03 -31.94 -5.17
CA GLY A 19 -17.37 -33.18 -4.47
C GLY A 19 -16.18 -34.10 -4.19
N ARG A 20 -14.95 -33.62 -4.37
CA ARG A 20 -13.71 -34.38 -4.12
C ARG A 20 -13.19 -34.20 -2.70
N VAL A 21 -13.27 -32.99 -2.17
CA VAL A 21 -12.70 -32.57 -0.87
C VAL A 21 -13.66 -31.65 -0.14
N ALA A 22 -13.42 -31.42 1.17
CA ALA A 22 -14.13 -30.47 2.01
C ALA A 22 -15.68 -30.66 2.00
N ALA A 23 -16.14 -31.89 2.10
CA ALA A 23 -17.57 -32.24 2.01
C ALA A 23 -18.45 -31.67 3.14
N GLN A 24 -17.87 -31.14 4.22
CA GLN A 24 -18.60 -30.53 5.33
C GLN A 24 -18.89 -29.03 5.09
N ALA A 25 -18.21 -28.39 4.12
CA ALA A 25 -18.53 -27.01 3.74
C ALA A 25 -19.86 -26.96 2.97
N ASN A 26 -20.58 -25.84 3.05
CA ASN A 26 -21.79 -25.63 2.26
C ASN A 26 -21.49 -25.68 0.75
N GLY A 27 -20.36 -25.10 0.33
CA GLY A 27 -19.78 -25.20 -1.01
C GLY A 27 -18.28 -25.40 -0.96
N ALA A 28 -17.73 -26.23 -1.85
CA ALA A 28 -16.29 -26.47 -1.98
C ALA A 28 -15.91 -26.71 -3.41
N VAL A 29 -14.86 -26.00 -3.84
CA VAL A 29 -14.33 -26.03 -5.22
C VAL A 29 -12.82 -26.21 -5.15
N PHE A 30 -12.32 -27.30 -5.76
CA PHE A 30 -10.90 -27.49 -5.96
C PHE A 30 -10.56 -27.03 -7.38
N ILE A 31 -10.03 -25.82 -7.50
CA ILE A 31 -9.88 -25.12 -8.77
C ILE A 31 -8.42 -25.06 -9.20
N LYS A 32 -8.17 -25.25 -10.48
CA LYS A 32 -6.85 -25.21 -11.10
C LYS A 32 -6.87 -24.30 -12.32
N TYR A 33 -5.84 -23.48 -12.45
CA TYR A 33 -5.59 -22.69 -13.65
C TYR A 33 -4.12 -22.91 -14.07
N GLY A 34 -3.92 -23.66 -15.13
CA GLY A 34 -2.64 -24.30 -15.36
C GLY A 34 -2.25 -25.19 -14.15
N ASP A 35 -1.04 -24.99 -13.61
CA ASP A 35 -0.57 -25.73 -12.42
C ASP A 35 -0.88 -25.00 -11.08
N THR A 36 -1.41 -23.78 -11.12
CA THR A 36 -1.85 -23.10 -9.91
C THR A 36 -3.13 -23.72 -9.39
N THR A 37 -3.15 -24.10 -8.13
CA THR A 37 -4.26 -24.82 -7.48
C THR A 37 -4.68 -24.13 -6.20
N VAL A 38 -5.98 -23.87 -6.05
CA VAL A 38 -6.60 -23.30 -4.85
C VAL A 38 -7.79 -24.18 -4.44
N LEU A 39 -7.93 -24.41 -3.13
CA LEU A 39 -9.15 -24.93 -2.55
C LEU A 39 -9.96 -23.74 -2.03
N SER A 40 -11.11 -23.46 -2.65
CA SER A 40 -12.06 -22.44 -2.21
C SER A 40 -13.25 -23.08 -1.53
N THR A 41 -13.59 -22.62 -0.32
CA THR A 41 -14.74 -23.14 0.46
C THR A 41 -15.63 -22.00 0.91
N ALA A 42 -16.92 -22.29 1.01
CA ALA A 42 -17.94 -21.40 1.57
C ALA A 42 -18.67 -22.14 2.68
N THR A 43 -18.74 -21.53 3.86
CA THR A 43 -19.41 -22.10 5.04
C THR A 43 -20.24 -21.01 5.71
N ALA A 44 -21.50 -21.33 6.06
CA ALA A 44 -22.39 -20.45 6.79
C ALA A 44 -22.81 -21.09 8.11
N SER A 45 -23.08 -20.27 9.13
CA SER A 45 -23.71 -20.72 10.37
C SER A 45 -25.18 -21.03 10.14
N ASP A 46 -25.76 -21.91 10.96
CA ASP A 46 -27.18 -22.28 10.89
C ASP A 46 -28.10 -21.12 11.31
N LYS A 47 -27.60 -20.22 12.18
CA LYS A 47 -28.35 -19.08 12.73
C LYS A 47 -27.44 -17.89 12.92
N PRO A 48 -27.98 -16.66 12.90
CA PRO A 48 -27.23 -15.46 13.28
C PRO A 48 -26.84 -15.51 14.77
N ARG A 49 -25.75 -14.84 15.14
CA ARG A 49 -25.37 -14.63 16.54
C ARG A 49 -26.29 -13.58 17.17
N ASP A 50 -26.58 -13.74 18.48
CA ASP A 50 -27.36 -12.75 19.21
C ASP A 50 -26.73 -11.36 19.16
N GLY A 51 -27.54 -10.33 18.89
CA GLY A 51 -27.14 -8.93 18.90
C GLY A 51 -26.26 -8.49 17.71
N VAL A 52 -26.22 -9.26 16.62
CA VAL A 52 -25.52 -8.85 15.39
C VAL A 52 -26.41 -7.96 14.54
N ASP A 53 -25.95 -6.75 14.30
CA ASP A 53 -26.59 -5.71 13.50
C ASP A 53 -26.04 -5.54 12.08
N PHE A 54 -25.02 -6.33 11.71
CA PHE A 54 -24.36 -6.29 10.39
C PHE A 54 -24.22 -7.71 9.80
N PHE A 55 -23.94 -7.81 8.50
CA PHE A 55 -23.63 -9.08 7.85
C PHE A 55 -22.18 -9.51 8.12
N PRO A 56 -21.93 -10.57 8.92
CA PRO A 56 -20.60 -11.00 9.29
C PRO A 56 -19.97 -11.92 8.23
N LEU A 57 -19.47 -11.31 7.15
CA LEU A 57 -18.71 -11.99 6.11
C LEU A 57 -17.21 -11.92 6.41
N SER A 58 -16.55 -13.08 6.44
CA SER A 58 -15.09 -13.21 6.52
C SER A 58 -14.56 -13.86 5.25
N VAL A 59 -13.56 -13.24 4.64
CA VAL A 59 -12.80 -13.80 3.51
C VAL A 59 -11.37 -14.01 3.96
N GLU A 60 -10.81 -15.18 3.67
CA GLU A 60 -9.44 -15.56 4.02
C GLU A 60 -8.73 -16.11 2.79
N PHE A 61 -7.58 -15.53 2.45
CA PHE A 61 -6.66 -16.01 1.43
C PHE A 61 -5.40 -16.52 2.12
N GLU A 62 -5.27 -17.83 2.17
CA GLU A 62 -4.20 -18.48 2.91
C GLU A 62 -3.01 -18.81 2.02
N GLU A 63 -1.99 -18.00 2.08
CA GLU A 63 -0.69 -18.26 1.44
C GLU A 63 0.06 -19.36 2.21
N LYS A 64 0.39 -20.43 1.52
CA LYS A 64 1.20 -21.52 2.08
C LYS A 64 2.53 -21.62 1.34
N MET A 65 3.63 -21.51 2.07
CA MET A 65 4.99 -21.52 1.49
C MET A 65 5.31 -22.82 0.75
N TYR A 66 4.68 -23.93 1.13
CA TYR A 66 4.84 -25.20 0.40
C TYR A 66 4.31 -25.13 -1.04
N SER A 67 3.39 -24.21 -1.35
CA SER A 67 2.84 -24.03 -2.70
C SER A 67 3.89 -23.60 -3.74
N VAL A 68 4.99 -23.02 -3.25
CA VAL A 68 6.18 -22.62 -4.04
C VAL A 68 7.45 -23.37 -3.61
N GLY A 69 7.30 -24.48 -2.87
CA GLY A 69 8.42 -25.32 -2.44
C GLY A 69 9.33 -24.68 -1.39
N LYS A 70 8.85 -23.68 -0.65
CA LYS A 70 9.62 -22.97 0.40
C LYS A 70 9.22 -23.41 1.81
N ILE A 71 10.16 -23.29 2.74
CA ILE A 71 9.92 -23.31 4.18
C ILE A 71 9.84 -21.86 4.65
N PRO A 72 8.85 -21.46 5.49
CA PRO A 72 8.75 -20.09 5.99
C PRO A 72 10.05 -19.57 6.61
N GLY A 73 10.44 -18.34 6.28
CA GLY A 73 11.71 -17.72 6.69
C GLY A 73 11.79 -17.40 8.19
N GLY A 74 10.64 -17.25 8.87
CA GLY A 74 10.56 -16.92 10.29
C GLY A 74 11.17 -17.99 11.20
N PHE A 75 11.47 -17.62 12.46
CA PHE A 75 12.13 -18.48 13.44
C PHE A 75 11.39 -19.82 13.66
N ASN A 76 10.06 -19.78 13.77
CA ASN A 76 9.23 -20.97 14.01
C ASN A 76 9.04 -21.87 12.78
N LYS A 77 9.54 -21.46 11.61
CA LYS A 77 9.36 -22.19 10.34
C LYS A 77 7.91 -22.58 10.04
N ARG A 78 6.98 -21.71 10.41
CA ARG A 78 5.55 -21.85 10.21
C ARG A 78 4.97 -20.51 9.77
N GLU A 79 3.95 -20.52 8.90
CA GLU A 79 3.18 -19.34 8.54
C GLU A 79 2.56 -18.73 9.80
N GLY A 80 2.62 -17.39 9.89
CA GLY A 80 2.11 -16.62 11.01
C GLY A 80 0.80 -15.91 10.66
N LYS A 81 0.77 -14.59 10.89
CA LYS A 81 -0.34 -13.74 10.47
C LYS A 81 -0.37 -13.65 8.94
N ALA A 82 -1.56 -13.37 8.38
CA ALA A 82 -1.73 -13.10 6.97
C ALA A 82 -0.76 -12.00 6.49
N SER A 83 -0.16 -12.19 5.33
CA SER A 83 0.70 -11.20 4.69
C SER A 83 -0.10 -9.97 4.24
N GLU A 84 0.57 -8.87 3.92
CA GLU A 84 -0.09 -7.71 3.32
C GLU A 84 -0.82 -8.10 2.02
N ASN A 85 -0.19 -8.90 1.15
CA ASN A 85 -0.79 -9.40 -0.08
C ASN A 85 -2.05 -10.25 0.18
N ALA A 86 -2.00 -11.15 1.15
CA ALA A 86 -3.16 -11.96 1.55
C ALA A 86 -4.33 -11.07 2.01
N ILE A 87 -4.07 -10.08 2.87
CA ILE A 87 -5.10 -9.14 3.35
C ILE A 87 -5.69 -8.31 2.20
N LEU A 88 -4.87 -7.88 1.25
CA LEU A 88 -5.34 -7.13 0.09
C LEU A 88 -6.19 -8.00 -0.84
N THR A 89 -5.79 -9.26 -1.04
CA THR A 89 -6.56 -10.24 -1.83
C THR A 89 -7.90 -10.56 -1.16
N ASP A 90 -7.93 -10.74 0.17
CA ASP A 90 -9.18 -10.90 0.94
C ASP A 90 -10.15 -9.76 0.65
N ARG A 91 -9.66 -8.52 0.67
CA ARG A 91 -10.47 -7.32 0.41
C ARG A 91 -10.97 -7.22 -1.03
N VAL A 92 -10.13 -7.62 -2.00
CA VAL A 92 -10.52 -7.66 -3.41
C VAL A 92 -11.61 -8.70 -3.67
N ILE A 93 -11.62 -9.82 -2.94
CA ILE A 93 -12.67 -10.84 -3.01
C ILE A 93 -13.93 -10.41 -2.24
N ASP A 94 -13.80 -9.87 -1.03
CA ASP A 94 -14.94 -9.44 -0.19
C ASP A 94 -15.83 -8.41 -0.90
N ARG A 95 -15.21 -7.37 -1.49
CA ARG A 95 -15.94 -6.23 -2.06
C ARG A 95 -17.00 -6.58 -3.09
N PRO A 96 -16.74 -7.41 -4.12
CA PRO A 96 -17.77 -7.79 -5.10
C PRO A 96 -18.72 -8.86 -4.57
N MET A 97 -18.31 -9.67 -3.58
CA MET A 97 -19.15 -10.73 -3.03
C MET A 97 -20.21 -10.19 -2.07
N ARG A 98 -19.82 -9.29 -1.18
CA ARG A 98 -20.68 -8.75 -0.11
C ARG A 98 -22.01 -8.16 -0.59
N PRO A 99 -22.08 -7.32 -1.64
CA PRO A 99 -23.35 -6.76 -2.13
C PRO A 99 -24.33 -7.77 -2.71
N LEU A 100 -23.86 -8.99 -3.02
CA LEU A 100 -24.66 -10.05 -3.62
C LEU A 100 -25.33 -10.98 -2.60
N PHE A 101 -25.09 -10.77 -1.30
CA PHE A 101 -25.87 -11.41 -0.25
C PHE A 101 -27.12 -10.58 0.08
N PRO A 102 -28.23 -11.22 0.53
CA PRO A 102 -29.43 -10.50 0.92
C PRO A 102 -29.13 -9.48 2.03
N LYS A 103 -29.70 -8.28 1.94
CA LYS A 103 -29.43 -7.17 2.88
C LYS A 103 -29.86 -7.47 4.33
N ASP A 104 -30.80 -8.36 4.50
CA ASP A 104 -31.37 -8.80 5.78
C ASP A 104 -30.81 -10.14 6.29
N TYR A 105 -29.78 -10.69 5.62
CA TYR A 105 -29.08 -11.89 6.02
C TYR A 105 -28.02 -11.58 7.09
N ARG A 106 -28.03 -12.31 8.20
CA ARG A 106 -27.13 -12.06 9.36
C ARG A 106 -26.37 -13.29 9.84
N ASN A 107 -26.48 -14.46 9.18
CA ASN A 107 -25.67 -15.62 9.52
C ASN A 107 -24.19 -15.33 9.25
N ASP A 108 -23.30 -15.89 10.07
CA ASP A 108 -21.85 -15.82 9.80
C ASP A 108 -21.54 -16.57 8.50
N VAL A 109 -20.77 -15.96 7.62
CA VAL A 109 -20.26 -16.59 6.40
C VAL A 109 -18.75 -16.48 6.37
N THR A 110 -18.08 -17.61 6.14
CA THR A 110 -16.64 -17.67 5.94
C THR A 110 -16.31 -18.23 4.56
N LEU A 111 -15.55 -17.47 3.80
CA LEU A 111 -15.03 -17.84 2.48
C LEU A 111 -13.51 -18.04 2.63
N ASN A 112 -13.05 -19.28 2.54
CA ASN A 112 -11.65 -19.61 2.73
C ASN A 112 -11.02 -20.07 1.41
N ASN A 113 -9.85 -19.53 1.08
CA ASN A 113 -9.07 -19.83 -0.11
C ASN A 113 -7.69 -20.32 0.29
N LEU A 114 -7.45 -21.62 0.21
CA LEU A 114 -6.18 -22.25 0.52
C LEU A 114 -5.34 -22.41 -0.74
N VAL A 115 -4.24 -21.66 -0.85
CA VAL A 115 -3.31 -21.74 -1.98
C VAL A 115 -2.42 -22.98 -1.80
N MET A 116 -2.55 -23.96 -2.72
CA MET A 116 -1.88 -25.26 -2.61
C MET A 116 -0.73 -25.46 -3.57
N SER A 117 -0.76 -24.80 -4.73
CA SER A 117 0.31 -24.80 -5.74
C SER A 117 0.28 -23.50 -6.52
N VAL A 118 1.44 -22.94 -6.86
CA VAL A 118 1.56 -21.70 -7.61
C VAL A 118 2.49 -21.90 -8.80
N ASN A 119 1.98 -21.58 -9.98
CA ASN A 119 2.74 -21.37 -11.20
C ASN A 119 2.77 -19.86 -11.47
N PRO A 120 3.94 -19.20 -11.60
CA PRO A 120 4.04 -17.78 -11.90
C PRO A 120 3.30 -17.30 -13.16
N GLU A 121 3.04 -18.21 -14.09
CA GLU A 121 2.22 -17.90 -15.27
C GLU A 121 0.72 -17.80 -14.98
N CYS A 122 0.26 -18.30 -13.83
CA CYS A 122 -1.15 -18.32 -13.42
C CYS A 122 -1.28 -17.85 -11.98
N ARG A 123 -1.52 -16.58 -11.77
CA ARG A 123 -1.56 -15.96 -10.45
C ARG A 123 -2.67 -16.54 -9.55
N PRO A 124 -2.37 -16.91 -8.29
CA PRO A 124 -3.32 -17.59 -7.42
C PRO A 124 -4.52 -16.71 -7.01
N GLU A 125 -4.38 -15.39 -7.02
CA GLU A 125 -5.46 -14.45 -6.73
C GLU A 125 -6.63 -14.63 -7.70
N ILE A 126 -6.35 -14.77 -9.02
CA ILE A 126 -7.37 -14.99 -10.04
C ILE A 126 -8.13 -16.29 -9.76
N VAL A 127 -7.40 -17.34 -9.41
CA VAL A 127 -7.95 -18.67 -9.13
C VAL A 127 -8.84 -18.63 -7.88
N ALA A 128 -8.38 -17.95 -6.83
CA ALA A 128 -9.15 -17.77 -5.59
C ALA A 128 -10.44 -16.97 -5.82
N MET A 129 -10.39 -15.89 -6.60
CA MET A 129 -11.55 -15.07 -6.94
C MET A 129 -12.65 -15.87 -7.64
N ILE A 130 -12.27 -16.63 -8.67
CA ILE A 130 -13.20 -17.49 -9.43
C ILE A 130 -13.72 -18.63 -8.54
N GLY A 131 -12.81 -19.28 -7.80
CA GLY A 131 -13.15 -20.39 -6.91
C GLY A 131 -14.11 -20.00 -5.80
N THR A 132 -13.90 -18.85 -5.16
CA THR A 132 -14.78 -18.33 -4.10
C THR A 132 -16.19 -18.04 -4.63
N ALA A 133 -16.30 -17.31 -5.73
CA ALA A 133 -17.58 -16.97 -6.31
C ALA A 133 -18.37 -18.24 -6.72
N LEU A 134 -17.70 -19.21 -7.29
CA LEU A 134 -18.32 -20.49 -7.68
C LEU A 134 -18.71 -21.31 -6.42
N ALA A 135 -17.87 -21.37 -5.39
CA ALA A 135 -18.19 -22.13 -4.16
C ALA A 135 -19.47 -21.62 -3.48
N VAL A 136 -19.66 -20.29 -3.41
CA VAL A 136 -20.91 -19.70 -2.89
C VAL A 136 -22.08 -19.94 -3.84
N HIS A 137 -21.86 -19.79 -5.16
CA HIS A 137 -22.92 -19.92 -6.17
C HIS A 137 -23.56 -21.31 -6.19
N ILE A 138 -22.76 -22.38 -6.07
CA ILE A 138 -23.24 -23.77 -6.04
C ILE A 138 -23.72 -24.24 -4.65
N SER A 139 -23.42 -23.49 -3.58
CA SER A 139 -23.82 -23.81 -2.21
C SER A 139 -25.31 -23.53 -1.96
N ASP A 140 -25.79 -23.93 -0.79
CA ASP A 140 -27.11 -23.57 -0.30
C ASP A 140 -27.19 -22.21 0.40
N ILE A 141 -26.07 -21.46 0.48
CA ILE A 141 -26.02 -20.11 1.06
C ILE A 141 -26.77 -19.12 0.16
N PRO A 142 -27.71 -18.28 0.69
CA PRO A 142 -28.40 -17.26 -0.07
C PRO A 142 -27.42 -16.29 -0.75
N PHE A 143 -27.52 -16.16 -2.08
CA PHE A 143 -26.58 -15.37 -2.88
C PHE A 143 -27.15 -15.04 -4.25
N ASP A 144 -27.13 -13.75 -4.64
CA ASP A 144 -27.69 -13.22 -5.88
C ASP A 144 -26.61 -13.11 -7.00
N GLY A 145 -25.60 -13.99 -6.95
CA GLY A 145 -24.57 -14.11 -7.96
C GLY A 145 -24.97 -14.97 -9.15
N PRO A 146 -23.98 -15.34 -10.01
CA PRO A 146 -22.56 -15.23 -9.74
C PRO A 146 -21.95 -13.88 -10.06
N CYS A 147 -20.73 -13.66 -9.56
CA CYS A 147 -19.82 -12.67 -10.09
C CYS A 147 -18.54 -13.37 -10.57
N ALA A 148 -17.91 -12.81 -11.58
CA ALA A 148 -16.59 -13.25 -12.04
C ALA A 148 -15.60 -12.10 -11.99
N MET A 149 -14.32 -12.45 -11.86
CA MET A 149 -13.23 -11.48 -11.78
C MET A 149 -12.15 -11.82 -12.79
N THR A 150 -11.67 -10.80 -13.49
CA THR A 150 -10.56 -10.87 -14.46
C THR A 150 -9.51 -9.83 -14.09
N GLN A 151 -8.25 -10.19 -14.26
CA GLN A 151 -7.13 -9.26 -14.20
C GLN A 151 -6.68 -8.86 -15.59
N MET A 152 -6.27 -7.59 -15.74
CA MET A 152 -5.77 -7.01 -16.99
C MET A 152 -4.45 -6.32 -16.73
N GLY A 153 -3.41 -6.67 -17.48
CA GLY A 153 -2.15 -5.95 -17.57
C GLY A 153 -2.08 -5.11 -18.83
N LEU A 154 -1.17 -4.15 -18.87
CA LEU A 154 -0.76 -3.43 -20.08
C LEU A 154 0.75 -3.55 -20.22
N VAL A 155 1.21 -4.24 -21.27
CA VAL A 155 2.62 -4.50 -21.52
C VAL A 155 2.91 -4.11 -22.97
N ASP A 156 3.90 -3.25 -23.18
CA ASP A 156 4.26 -2.74 -24.51
C ASP A 156 3.08 -2.17 -25.32
N GLY A 157 2.10 -1.58 -24.61
CA GLY A 157 0.90 -0.99 -25.20
C GLY A 157 -0.22 -1.99 -25.53
N GLU A 158 -0.05 -3.28 -25.22
CA GLU A 158 -1.05 -4.32 -25.45
C GLU A 158 -1.71 -4.78 -24.14
N PHE A 159 -3.03 -4.95 -24.16
CA PHE A 159 -3.78 -5.50 -23.04
C PHE A 159 -3.58 -7.01 -22.92
N ILE A 160 -3.14 -7.46 -21.75
CA ILE A 160 -2.92 -8.87 -21.43
C ILE A 160 -3.96 -9.32 -20.40
N VAL A 161 -4.76 -10.31 -20.78
CA VAL A 161 -5.77 -10.92 -19.89
C VAL A 161 -5.12 -11.94 -18.98
N ASN A 162 -5.40 -11.82 -17.68
CA ASN A 162 -4.82 -12.67 -16.65
C ASN A 162 -3.29 -12.80 -16.80
N PRO A 163 -2.56 -11.68 -16.69
CA PRO A 163 -1.12 -11.64 -16.91
C PRO A 163 -0.37 -12.61 -15.99
N SER A 164 0.80 -13.06 -16.44
CA SER A 164 1.75 -13.75 -15.55
C SER A 164 2.23 -12.81 -14.45
N GLN A 165 2.84 -13.35 -13.38
CA GLN A 165 3.37 -12.51 -12.30
C GLN A 165 4.35 -11.46 -12.83
N LYS A 166 5.26 -11.85 -13.73
CA LYS A 166 6.21 -10.92 -14.36
C LYS A 166 5.52 -9.80 -15.14
N GLN A 167 4.53 -10.13 -15.96
CA GLN A 167 3.77 -9.14 -16.74
C GLN A 167 2.93 -8.22 -15.86
N TRP A 168 2.48 -8.71 -14.71
CA TRP A 168 1.78 -7.91 -13.70
C TRP A 168 2.70 -6.91 -13.02
N ASP A 169 3.91 -7.33 -12.66
CA ASP A 169 4.86 -6.50 -11.92
C ASP A 169 5.55 -5.45 -12.82
N GLU A 170 5.85 -5.81 -14.08
CA GLU A 170 6.57 -4.96 -15.02
C GLU A 170 5.64 -4.12 -15.92
N GLY A 171 4.34 -4.43 -15.97
CA GLY A 171 3.37 -3.76 -16.83
C GLY A 171 2.95 -2.38 -16.32
N ASP A 172 2.45 -1.54 -17.24
CA ASP A 172 1.93 -0.20 -16.92
C ASP A 172 0.55 -0.20 -16.25
N LEU A 173 -0.13 -1.33 -16.21
CA LEU A 173 -1.47 -1.49 -15.62
C LEU A 173 -1.57 -2.78 -14.82
N GLN A 174 -2.12 -2.65 -13.62
CA GLN A 174 -2.51 -3.73 -12.73
C GLN A 174 -4.01 -3.55 -12.40
N LEU A 175 -4.88 -4.02 -13.29
CA LEU A 175 -6.33 -3.83 -13.15
C LEU A 175 -7.01 -5.13 -12.77
N THR A 176 -7.88 -5.10 -11.77
CA THR A 176 -8.81 -6.18 -11.41
C THR A 176 -10.24 -5.67 -11.51
N VAL A 177 -11.08 -6.34 -12.28
CA VAL A 177 -12.49 -6.02 -12.44
C VAL A 177 -13.36 -7.22 -12.12
N ALA A 178 -14.33 -7.02 -11.24
CA ALA A 178 -15.40 -7.98 -11.02
C ALA A 178 -16.70 -7.50 -11.69
N SER A 179 -17.46 -8.45 -12.22
CA SER A 179 -18.73 -8.17 -12.89
C SER A 179 -19.79 -9.19 -12.51
N THR A 180 -21.04 -8.76 -12.50
CA THR A 180 -22.23 -9.60 -12.62
C THR A 180 -22.56 -9.79 -14.11
N LYS A 181 -23.69 -10.41 -14.43
CA LYS A 181 -24.11 -10.61 -15.85
C LYS A 181 -24.22 -9.30 -16.65
N GLU A 182 -24.62 -8.22 -16.01
CA GLU A 182 -24.96 -6.98 -16.71
C GLU A 182 -24.06 -5.80 -16.33
N LYS A 183 -23.44 -5.83 -15.14
CA LYS A 183 -22.84 -4.65 -14.51
C LYS A 183 -21.45 -4.93 -13.93
N VAL A 184 -20.64 -3.89 -13.86
CA VAL A 184 -19.37 -3.92 -13.15
C VAL A 184 -19.64 -3.73 -11.66
N ILE A 185 -19.12 -4.64 -10.83
CA ILE A 185 -19.39 -4.67 -9.38
C ILE A 185 -18.16 -4.28 -8.52
N MET A 186 -16.96 -4.36 -9.07
CA MET A 186 -15.74 -3.92 -8.39
C MET A 186 -14.65 -3.55 -9.41
N ILE A 187 -13.92 -2.49 -9.11
CA ILE A 187 -12.73 -2.06 -9.85
C ILE A 187 -11.62 -1.79 -8.83
N GLU A 188 -10.46 -2.37 -9.05
CA GLU A 188 -9.22 -2.00 -8.37
C GLU A 188 -8.08 -1.91 -9.38
N ALA A 189 -7.35 -0.80 -9.38
CA ALA A 189 -6.22 -0.59 -10.28
C ALA A 189 -5.03 0.05 -9.58
N GLY A 190 -3.83 -0.35 -10.03
CA GLY A 190 -2.59 0.41 -9.97
C GLY A 190 -2.14 0.66 -11.40
N ALA A 191 -1.67 1.87 -11.72
CA ALA A 191 -1.41 2.25 -13.11
C ALA A 191 -0.27 3.27 -13.22
N ASN A 192 0.49 3.17 -14.30
CA ASN A 192 1.56 4.12 -14.60
C ASN A 192 1.02 5.27 -15.46
N GLU A 193 0.23 6.17 -14.83
CA GLU A 193 -0.36 7.35 -15.49
C GLU A 193 -1.21 7.02 -16.74
N ILE A 194 -2.06 5.99 -16.64
CA ILE A 194 -2.92 5.55 -17.75
C ILE A 194 -4.02 6.58 -18.01
N PRO A 195 -4.23 7.03 -19.26
CA PRO A 195 -5.33 7.92 -19.64
C PRO A 195 -6.70 7.34 -19.29
N GLU A 196 -7.66 8.20 -18.96
CA GLU A 196 -8.99 7.81 -18.50
C GLU A 196 -9.75 6.98 -19.52
N ASP A 197 -9.67 7.28 -20.81
CA ASP A 197 -10.31 6.55 -21.91
C ASP A 197 -9.74 5.13 -22.05
N GLN A 198 -8.42 4.98 -21.96
CA GLN A 198 -7.76 3.68 -21.98
C GLN A 198 -8.11 2.84 -20.75
N MET A 199 -8.24 3.47 -19.57
CA MET A 199 -8.69 2.78 -18.36
C MET A 199 -10.12 2.26 -18.51
N ILE A 200 -11.03 3.07 -19.04
CA ILE A 200 -12.41 2.67 -19.31
C ILE A 200 -12.46 1.50 -20.30
N GLU A 201 -11.67 1.55 -21.37
CA GLU A 201 -11.56 0.45 -22.34
C GLU A 201 -11.11 -0.84 -21.64
N ALA A 202 -10.09 -0.80 -20.79
CA ALA A 202 -9.59 -1.95 -20.04
C ALA A 202 -10.65 -2.54 -19.12
N ILE A 203 -11.40 -1.69 -18.40
CA ILE A 203 -12.48 -2.11 -17.49
C ILE A 203 -13.54 -2.92 -18.26
N TYR A 204 -14.01 -2.42 -19.42
CA TYR A 204 -15.06 -3.11 -20.16
C TYR A 204 -14.57 -4.32 -20.94
N LYS A 205 -13.30 -4.38 -21.34
CA LYS A 205 -12.69 -5.63 -21.82
C LYS A 205 -12.70 -6.72 -20.74
N CYS A 206 -12.39 -6.39 -19.48
CA CYS A 206 -12.53 -7.33 -18.38
C CYS A 206 -13.99 -7.77 -18.18
N HIS A 207 -14.94 -6.82 -18.24
CA HIS A 207 -16.36 -7.13 -18.14
C HIS A 207 -16.80 -8.17 -19.18
N ASP A 208 -16.41 -7.99 -20.43
CA ASP A 208 -16.74 -8.94 -21.53
C ASP A 208 -16.17 -10.34 -21.28
N ILE A 209 -14.95 -10.43 -20.75
CA ILE A 209 -14.32 -11.70 -20.40
C ILE A 209 -15.05 -12.36 -19.22
N ASN A 210 -15.42 -11.56 -18.21
CA ASN A 210 -16.18 -12.04 -17.07
C ASN A 210 -17.50 -12.72 -17.48
N GLN A 211 -18.14 -12.29 -18.58
CA GLN A 211 -19.37 -12.94 -19.08
C GLN A 211 -19.13 -14.41 -19.46
N THR A 212 -17.97 -14.75 -20.02
CA THR A 212 -17.64 -16.14 -20.36
C THR A 212 -17.46 -17.01 -19.12
N VAL A 213 -16.84 -16.47 -18.06
CA VAL A 213 -16.65 -17.15 -16.78
C VAL A 213 -17.99 -17.30 -16.04
N ILE A 214 -18.85 -16.27 -16.06
CA ILE A 214 -20.19 -16.31 -15.48
C ILE A 214 -21.04 -17.40 -16.13
N ALA A 215 -21.05 -17.48 -17.45
CA ALA A 215 -21.78 -18.53 -18.19
C ALA A 215 -21.31 -19.94 -17.80
N PHE A 216 -20.00 -20.12 -17.62
CA PHE A 216 -19.43 -21.38 -17.14
C PHE A 216 -19.86 -21.71 -15.70
N MET A 217 -19.88 -20.73 -14.80
CA MET A 217 -20.36 -20.91 -13.43
C MET A 217 -21.84 -21.27 -13.37
N ASP A 218 -22.68 -20.62 -14.19
CA ASP A 218 -24.11 -20.91 -14.27
C ASP A 218 -24.38 -22.33 -14.78
N GLN A 219 -23.64 -22.78 -15.80
CA GLN A 219 -23.73 -24.17 -16.29
C GLN A 219 -23.46 -25.17 -15.16
N ILE A 220 -22.43 -24.92 -14.35
CA ILE A 220 -22.09 -25.78 -13.21
C ILE A 220 -23.19 -25.75 -12.14
N ARG A 221 -23.68 -24.55 -11.79
CA ARG A 221 -24.75 -24.37 -10.82
C ARG A 221 -26.02 -25.10 -11.27
N ASP A 222 -26.43 -24.99 -12.52
CA ASP A 222 -27.65 -25.60 -13.06
C ASP A 222 -27.58 -27.12 -13.00
N GLU A 223 -26.37 -27.71 -13.07
CA GLU A 223 -26.19 -29.16 -12.99
C GLU A 223 -26.10 -29.70 -11.56
N ILE A 224 -25.45 -28.96 -10.64
CA ILE A 224 -25.11 -29.50 -9.30
C ILE A 224 -25.39 -28.54 -8.15
N GLY A 225 -25.89 -27.35 -8.42
CA GLY A 225 -26.18 -26.36 -7.38
C GLY A 225 -27.22 -26.85 -6.38
N LYS A 226 -27.05 -26.47 -5.13
CA LYS A 226 -28.00 -26.76 -4.05
C LYS A 226 -29.12 -25.72 -4.02
N PRO A 227 -30.34 -26.06 -3.63
CA PRO A 227 -31.36 -25.07 -3.26
C PRO A 227 -30.84 -24.18 -2.14
N LYS A 228 -31.15 -22.87 -2.23
CA LYS A 228 -30.75 -21.93 -1.17
C LYS A 228 -31.55 -22.17 0.11
N HIS A 229 -30.87 -22.15 1.27
CA HIS A 229 -31.52 -22.37 2.56
C HIS A 229 -32.38 -21.16 2.95
N GLU A 230 -33.46 -21.43 3.70
CA GLU A 230 -34.23 -20.38 4.34
C GLU A 230 -33.47 -19.81 5.54
N TYR A 231 -33.65 -18.53 5.82
CA TYR A 231 -32.98 -17.86 6.93
C TYR A 231 -33.95 -16.92 7.67
N GLU A 232 -33.61 -16.57 8.88
CA GLU A 232 -34.33 -15.58 9.66
C GLU A 232 -34.03 -14.16 9.15
N SER A 233 -35.04 -13.51 8.57
CA SER A 233 -34.95 -12.16 8.04
C SER A 233 -34.92 -11.13 9.17
N CYS A 234 -33.93 -10.22 9.12
CA CYS A 234 -33.85 -9.06 10.02
C CYS A 234 -34.45 -7.78 9.41
N ALA A 235 -35.33 -7.92 8.41
CA ALA A 235 -36.01 -6.78 7.79
C ALA A 235 -36.94 -6.07 8.78
N ILE A 236 -36.92 -4.74 8.74
CA ILE A 236 -37.80 -3.92 9.59
C ILE A 236 -39.24 -4.01 9.10
N PRO A 237 -40.23 -4.28 9.98
CA PRO A 237 -41.63 -4.29 9.60
C PRO A 237 -42.09 -2.95 8.99
N GLU A 238 -42.79 -2.99 7.87
CA GLU A 238 -43.30 -1.74 7.22
C GLU A 238 -44.18 -0.90 8.16
N GLN A 239 -44.98 -1.55 8.98
CA GLN A 239 -45.82 -0.89 9.97
C GLN A 239 -45.00 -0.02 10.96
N MET A 240 -43.81 -0.50 11.36
CA MET A 240 -42.94 0.25 12.26
C MET A 240 -42.48 1.58 11.62
N PHE A 241 -42.21 1.61 10.32
CA PHE A 241 -41.86 2.86 9.63
C PHE A 241 -43.00 3.85 9.63
N GLU A 242 -44.26 3.39 9.42
CA GLU A 242 -45.41 4.24 9.45
C GLU A 242 -45.70 4.79 10.86
N ASP A 243 -45.43 4.01 11.91
CA ASP A 243 -45.57 4.46 13.28
C ASP A 243 -44.46 5.46 13.67
N ILE A 244 -43.22 5.24 13.24
CA ILE A 244 -42.11 6.19 13.41
C ILE A 244 -42.45 7.54 12.74
N LYS A 245 -42.96 7.54 11.50
CA LYS A 245 -43.34 8.79 10.76
C LYS A 245 -44.44 9.59 11.43
N LYS A 246 -45.32 8.98 12.23
CA LYS A 246 -46.33 9.69 13.02
C LYS A 246 -45.72 10.48 14.19
N ILE A 247 -44.56 10.05 14.69
CA ILE A 247 -43.86 10.65 15.83
C ILE A 247 -42.79 11.63 15.33
N VAL A 248 -41.99 11.23 14.34
CA VAL A 248 -40.95 12.01 13.71
C VAL A 248 -41.27 12.16 12.21
N THR A 249 -41.72 13.34 11.83
CA THR A 249 -42.12 13.60 10.44
C THR A 249 -40.92 13.61 9.50
N PRO A 250 -41.14 13.41 8.17
CA PRO A 250 -40.08 13.53 7.17
C PRO A 250 -39.32 14.86 7.22
N GLU A 251 -40.00 15.96 7.51
CA GLU A 251 -39.41 17.29 7.62
C GLU A 251 -38.50 17.40 8.85
N GLN A 252 -38.91 16.85 9.99
CA GLN A 252 -38.08 16.80 11.21
C GLN A 252 -36.82 15.96 11.00
N MET A 253 -36.94 14.81 10.29
CA MET A 253 -35.78 13.98 9.96
C MET A 253 -34.85 14.70 8.97
N GLU A 254 -35.39 15.41 7.97
CA GLU A 254 -34.60 16.21 7.05
C GLU A 254 -33.88 17.35 7.76
N GLU A 255 -34.52 18.07 8.67
CA GLU A 255 -33.87 19.11 9.48
C GLU A 255 -32.79 18.55 10.37
N ALA A 256 -32.99 17.36 10.93
CA ALA A 256 -31.99 16.72 11.80
C ALA A 256 -30.73 16.31 11.07
N VAL A 257 -30.81 15.88 9.81
CA VAL A 257 -29.66 15.44 9.00
C VAL A 257 -29.00 16.57 8.20
N PHE A 258 -29.72 17.71 8.00
CA PHE A 258 -29.22 18.83 7.20
C PHE A 258 -28.35 19.77 8.03
N THR A 259 -27.07 19.44 8.10
CA THR A 259 -26.01 20.25 8.73
C THR A 259 -24.64 19.82 8.19
N ASP A 260 -23.71 20.77 8.09
CA ASP A 260 -22.32 20.55 7.74
C ASP A 260 -21.47 20.01 8.91
N GLU A 261 -21.95 20.18 10.17
CA GLU A 261 -21.30 19.71 11.37
C GLU A 261 -21.73 18.28 11.75
N LYS A 262 -20.78 17.33 11.69
CA LYS A 262 -21.00 15.92 12.07
C LYS A 262 -21.54 15.78 13.50
N GLN A 263 -20.93 16.44 14.47
CA GLN A 263 -21.32 16.36 15.88
C GLN A 263 -22.74 16.86 16.11
N LYS A 264 -23.10 17.99 15.48
CA LYS A 264 -24.45 18.54 15.58
C LYS A 264 -25.51 17.59 15.02
N ARG A 265 -25.21 16.93 13.91
CA ARG A 265 -26.07 15.90 13.33
C ARG A 265 -26.27 14.73 14.28
N GLU A 266 -25.19 14.22 14.88
CA GLU A 266 -25.24 13.14 15.87
C GLU A 266 -26.09 13.50 17.08
N GLU A 267 -26.00 14.75 17.59
CA GLU A 267 -26.85 15.27 18.66
C GLU A 267 -28.32 15.29 18.26
N ASN A 268 -28.64 15.80 17.06
CA ASN A 268 -30.01 15.85 16.55
C ASN A 268 -30.63 14.44 16.43
N ILE A 269 -29.86 13.48 15.90
CA ILE A 269 -30.32 12.10 15.76
C ILE A 269 -30.47 11.42 17.12
N ARG A 270 -29.60 11.70 18.07
CA ARG A 270 -29.75 11.21 19.45
C ARG A 270 -31.06 11.69 20.09
N ALA A 271 -31.40 12.97 19.94
CA ALA A 271 -32.68 13.50 20.44
C ALA A 271 -33.89 12.79 19.80
N ILE A 272 -33.82 12.49 18.48
CA ILE A 272 -34.85 11.69 17.81
C ILE A 272 -34.92 10.27 18.37
N THR A 273 -33.77 9.66 18.61
CA THR A 273 -33.69 8.31 19.20
C THR A 273 -34.35 8.25 20.55
N GLU A 274 -34.00 9.18 21.46
CA GLU A 274 -34.59 9.30 22.81
C GLU A 274 -36.12 9.50 22.74
N GLN A 275 -36.61 10.33 21.83
CA GLN A 275 -38.05 10.55 21.61
C GLN A 275 -38.77 9.26 21.17
N LEU A 276 -38.15 8.46 20.30
CA LEU A 276 -38.74 7.21 19.81
C LEU A 276 -38.65 6.10 20.84
N GLU A 277 -37.56 6.02 21.63
CA GLU A 277 -37.41 5.09 22.75
C GLU A 277 -38.50 5.32 23.81
N GLU A 278 -38.79 6.58 24.14
CA GLU A 278 -39.87 6.95 25.07
C GLU A 278 -41.26 6.58 24.50
N ALA A 279 -41.48 6.85 23.21
CA ALA A 279 -42.77 6.56 22.55
C ALA A 279 -43.04 5.05 22.43
N PHE A 280 -42.01 4.24 22.27
CA PHE A 280 -42.12 2.77 22.12
C PHE A 280 -41.72 2.01 23.38
N ALA A 281 -41.64 2.67 24.55
CA ALA A 281 -41.15 2.05 25.80
C ALA A 281 -41.87 0.75 26.19
N ASP A 282 -43.14 0.59 25.81
CA ASP A 282 -43.96 -0.60 26.08
C ASP A 282 -43.89 -1.67 24.96
N ASN A 283 -43.09 -1.45 23.91
CA ASN A 283 -42.96 -2.33 22.74
C ASN A 283 -41.53 -2.87 22.59
N GLU A 284 -41.22 -3.97 23.28
CA GLU A 284 -39.89 -4.61 23.26
C GLU A 284 -39.47 -5.05 21.85
N GLU A 285 -40.39 -5.46 20.99
CA GLU A 285 -40.12 -5.87 19.60
C GLU A 285 -39.60 -4.68 18.77
N TYR A 286 -40.23 -3.50 18.92
CA TYR A 286 -39.77 -2.29 18.24
C TYR A 286 -38.45 -1.80 18.80
N LEU A 287 -38.26 -1.81 20.11
CA LEU A 287 -37.02 -1.37 20.74
C LEU A 287 -35.82 -2.22 20.29
N ALA A 288 -35.99 -3.51 20.08
CA ALA A 288 -34.91 -4.41 19.63
C ALA A 288 -34.34 -4.05 18.25
N VAL A 289 -35.10 -3.41 17.37
CA VAL A 289 -34.70 -3.05 16.00
C VAL A 289 -34.76 -1.53 15.72
N LEU A 290 -34.99 -0.72 16.77
CA LEU A 290 -35.19 0.74 16.63
C LEU A 290 -33.96 1.43 16.01
N GLY A 291 -32.75 1.04 16.39
CA GLY A 291 -31.52 1.62 15.82
C GLY A 291 -31.45 1.42 14.31
N GLU A 292 -31.73 0.22 13.83
CA GLU A 292 -31.74 -0.07 12.39
C GLU A 292 -32.90 0.67 11.68
N ALA A 293 -34.09 0.76 12.32
CA ALA A 293 -35.21 1.51 11.75
C ALA A 293 -34.88 3.00 11.58
N ILE A 294 -34.26 3.63 12.58
CA ILE A 294 -33.79 5.02 12.51
C ILE A 294 -32.73 5.17 11.41
N TYR A 295 -31.77 4.25 11.32
CA TYR A 295 -30.75 4.26 10.26
C TYR A 295 -31.37 4.19 8.87
N GLN A 296 -32.36 3.31 8.66
CA GLN A 296 -33.06 3.18 7.38
C GLN A 296 -33.91 4.43 7.06
N TYR A 297 -34.49 5.07 8.08
CA TYR A 297 -35.24 6.31 7.89
C TYR A 297 -34.33 7.46 7.48
N GLN A 298 -33.20 7.65 8.18
CA GLN A 298 -32.18 8.63 7.78
C GLN A 298 -31.73 8.38 6.33
N LYS A 299 -31.41 7.12 6.00
CA LYS A 299 -30.98 6.73 4.66
C LYS A 299 -32.00 7.11 3.60
N LYS A 300 -33.28 6.80 3.79
CA LYS A 300 -34.36 7.15 2.87
C LYS A 300 -34.51 8.67 2.71
N THR A 301 -34.37 9.40 3.81
CA THR A 301 -34.47 10.88 3.81
C THR A 301 -33.31 11.50 3.04
N VAL A 302 -32.07 11.13 3.35
CA VAL A 302 -30.88 11.69 2.70
C VAL A 302 -30.85 11.35 1.19
N ARG A 303 -31.20 10.11 0.82
CA ARG A 303 -31.28 9.70 -0.59
C ARG A 303 -32.33 10.50 -1.36
N LYS A 304 -33.49 10.74 -0.76
CA LYS A 304 -34.53 11.60 -1.35
C LYS A 304 -34.04 13.04 -1.54
N MET A 305 -33.40 13.63 -0.50
CA MET A 305 -32.81 14.98 -0.58
C MET A 305 -31.84 15.10 -1.75
N ILE A 306 -30.95 14.12 -1.90
CA ILE A 306 -29.95 14.15 -2.97
C ILE A 306 -30.58 13.93 -4.33
N LEU A 307 -31.35 12.86 -4.51
CA LEU A 307 -31.82 12.40 -5.82
C LEU A 307 -32.96 13.26 -6.37
N LYS A 308 -33.92 13.68 -5.51
CA LYS A 308 -35.13 14.40 -5.94
C LYS A 308 -34.99 15.91 -5.75
N ASP A 309 -34.39 16.34 -4.63
CA ASP A 309 -34.34 17.76 -4.28
C ASP A 309 -32.95 18.38 -4.67
N HIS A 310 -32.01 17.58 -5.18
CA HIS A 310 -30.63 17.97 -5.51
C HIS A 310 -29.93 18.71 -4.37
N LYS A 311 -30.23 18.31 -3.13
CA LYS A 311 -29.76 18.92 -1.89
C LYS A 311 -28.87 17.95 -1.11
N ARG A 312 -27.59 18.27 -0.96
CA ARG A 312 -26.68 17.50 -0.12
C ARG A 312 -26.88 17.81 1.36
N PRO A 313 -26.62 16.87 2.28
CA PRO A 313 -26.82 17.06 3.72
C PRO A 313 -26.07 18.26 4.31
N ASP A 314 -24.94 18.65 3.74
CA ASP A 314 -24.11 19.78 4.14
C ASP A 314 -24.33 21.06 3.33
N GLY A 315 -25.35 21.07 2.45
CA GLY A 315 -25.72 22.22 1.63
C GLY A 315 -24.86 22.47 0.41
N ARG A 316 -23.85 21.64 0.14
CA ARG A 316 -23.02 21.76 -1.07
C ARG A 316 -23.78 21.44 -2.36
N ALA A 317 -23.33 22.01 -3.48
CA ALA A 317 -23.75 21.56 -4.81
C ALA A 317 -23.21 20.14 -5.10
N ILE A 318 -23.84 19.44 -6.07
CA ILE A 318 -23.55 18.03 -6.40
C ILE A 318 -22.06 17.79 -6.76
N ASN A 319 -21.42 18.74 -7.44
CA ASN A 319 -20.03 18.68 -7.87
C ASN A 319 -19.06 19.49 -6.98
N GLN A 320 -19.54 20.07 -5.88
CA GLN A 320 -18.73 20.92 -5.02
C GLN A 320 -17.86 20.10 -4.08
N ILE A 321 -16.56 20.43 -4.05
CA ILE A 321 -15.60 19.89 -3.10
C ILE A 321 -15.69 20.64 -1.77
N ARG A 322 -15.50 19.97 -0.63
CA ARG A 322 -15.40 20.60 0.70
C ARG A 322 -14.26 21.62 0.74
N PRO A 323 -14.27 22.59 1.67
CA PRO A 323 -13.15 23.52 1.85
C PRO A 323 -11.82 22.76 1.98
N LEU A 324 -10.80 23.23 1.26
CA LEU A 324 -9.48 22.60 1.18
C LEU A 324 -8.40 23.49 1.80
N ALA A 325 -7.47 22.88 2.52
CA ALA A 325 -6.24 23.50 2.96
C ALA A 325 -5.07 22.50 2.88
N ALA A 326 -3.89 23.01 2.57
CA ALA A 326 -2.66 22.23 2.49
C ALA A 326 -1.49 23.02 3.08
N GLU A 327 -0.66 22.37 3.87
CA GLU A 327 0.56 22.95 4.41
C GLU A 327 1.68 21.91 4.50
N VAL A 328 2.93 22.36 4.45
CA VAL A 328 4.12 21.54 4.59
C VAL A 328 4.95 21.99 5.79
N ASP A 329 5.87 21.13 6.25
CA ASP A 329 6.77 21.40 7.38
C ASP A 329 6.07 21.60 8.74
N LEU A 330 4.93 20.98 8.92
CA LEU A 330 4.18 21.08 10.18
C LEU A 330 4.96 20.52 11.37
N ILE A 331 5.73 19.46 11.18
CA ILE A 331 6.44 18.75 12.23
C ILE A 331 7.94 19.04 12.11
N PRO A 332 8.58 19.65 13.13
CA PRO A 332 10.02 19.87 13.12
C PRO A 332 10.79 18.56 13.30
N ARG A 333 12.03 18.51 12.78
CA ARG A 333 12.99 17.40 12.91
C ARG A 333 12.64 16.09 12.21
N VAL A 334 11.55 16.02 11.47
CA VAL A 334 11.26 14.92 10.53
C VAL A 334 11.89 15.23 9.17
N HIS A 335 11.97 14.24 8.29
CA HIS A 335 12.62 14.43 6.99
C HIS A 335 11.72 15.14 5.98
N GLY A 336 10.41 15.01 6.11
CA GLY A 336 9.38 15.77 5.41
C GLY A 336 8.04 15.57 6.08
N SER A 337 7.19 16.58 6.09
CA SER A 337 5.83 16.48 6.59
C SER A 337 4.89 17.39 5.82
N ALA A 338 3.63 16.95 5.69
CA ALA A 338 2.56 17.74 5.12
C ALA A 338 1.24 17.42 5.79
N MET A 339 0.37 18.40 5.88
CA MET A 339 -1.01 18.23 6.29
C MET A 339 -1.95 18.60 5.13
N PHE A 340 -2.94 17.75 4.90
CA PHE A 340 -4.01 18.01 3.95
C PHE A 340 -5.35 17.96 4.68
N THR A 341 -6.11 19.05 4.55
CA THR A 341 -7.43 19.20 5.18
C THR A 341 -8.50 19.33 4.09
N ARG A 342 -9.58 18.57 4.25
CA ARG A 342 -10.76 18.63 3.39
C ARG A 342 -12.02 18.59 4.25
N GLY A 343 -12.58 19.76 4.53
CA GLY A 343 -13.64 19.90 5.53
C GLY A 343 -13.21 19.33 6.88
N GLN A 344 -13.97 18.40 7.43
CA GLN A 344 -13.69 17.68 8.68
C GLN A 344 -12.88 16.38 8.43
N THR A 345 -11.97 16.38 7.46
CA THR A 345 -11.01 15.29 7.25
C THR A 345 -9.62 15.88 7.22
N GLN A 346 -8.76 15.48 8.17
CA GLN A 346 -7.39 15.97 8.32
C GLN A 346 -6.42 14.81 8.37
N ILE A 347 -5.41 14.84 7.50
CA ILE A 347 -4.33 13.87 7.45
C ILE A 347 -2.99 14.58 7.53
N CYS A 348 -2.16 14.16 8.47
CA CYS A 348 -0.76 14.53 8.52
C CYS A 348 0.09 13.36 8.05
N ASP A 349 0.89 13.58 7.01
CA ASP A 349 1.84 12.58 6.53
C ASP A 349 3.28 12.97 6.88
N VAL A 350 4.07 11.98 7.25
CA VAL A 350 5.47 12.14 7.66
C VAL A 350 6.35 11.18 6.88
N VAL A 351 7.35 11.72 6.19
CA VAL A 351 8.33 10.96 5.42
C VAL A 351 9.62 10.79 6.22
N THR A 352 10.13 9.56 6.21
CA THR A 352 11.46 9.19 6.69
C THR A 352 12.28 8.60 5.55
N LEU A 353 13.47 9.14 5.35
CA LEU A 353 14.48 8.67 4.40
C LEU A 353 15.56 7.89 5.12
N ALA A 354 15.99 6.78 4.56
CA ALA A 354 17.01 5.91 5.13
C ALA A 354 17.89 5.29 4.02
N PRO A 355 19.08 4.77 4.33
CA PRO A 355 19.89 4.02 3.37
C PRO A 355 19.18 2.74 2.90
N LEU A 356 19.64 2.17 1.78
CA LEU A 356 19.05 0.97 1.18
C LEU A 356 19.16 -0.28 2.07
N SER A 357 20.08 -0.31 3.05
CA SER A 357 20.14 -1.38 4.06
C SER A 357 18.87 -1.48 4.93
N GLU A 358 18.07 -0.42 5.01
CA GLU A 358 16.78 -0.40 5.74
C GLU A 358 15.58 -0.82 4.88
N ILE A 359 15.80 -1.32 3.66
CA ILE A 359 14.74 -1.78 2.76
C ILE A 359 13.91 -2.90 3.41
N GLN A 360 12.60 -2.86 3.28
CA GLN A 360 11.74 -3.91 3.81
C GLN A 360 11.99 -5.22 3.05
N LYS A 361 12.24 -6.30 3.79
CA LYS A 361 12.35 -7.66 3.23
C LYS A 361 10.99 -8.32 3.23
N ILE A 362 10.64 -8.94 2.10
CA ILE A 362 9.38 -9.65 1.89
C ILE A 362 9.68 -11.15 1.77
N ASP A 363 8.96 -11.96 2.56
CA ASP A 363 8.98 -13.41 2.49
C ASP A 363 7.59 -13.87 2.04
N GLY A 364 7.35 -13.91 0.73
CA GLY A 364 6.08 -14.21 0.12
C GLY A 364 6.14 -15.36 -0.88
N LEU A 365 5.01 -15.63 -1.53
CA LEU A 365 4.91 -16.65 -2.59
C LEU A 365 5.68 -16.24 -3.84
N ASP A 366 5.79 -14.95 -4.12
CA ASP A 366 6.57 -14.46 -5.25
C ASP A 366 8.08 -14.54 -4.94
N ALA A 367 8.81 -15.21 -5.83
CA ALA A 367 10.27 -15.31 -5.72
C ALA A 367 10.99 -14.05 -6.21
N ASN A 368 10.33 -13.22 -7.03
CA ASN A 368 10.92 -12.05 -7.66
C ASN A 368 10.83 -10.81 -6.75
N ILE A 369 9.76 -10.69 -5.95
CA ILE A 369 9.57 -9.59 -5.01
C ILE A 369 10.05 -10.01 -3.63
N THR A 370 11.31 -9.70 -3.33
CA THR A 370 11.94 -10.00 -2.03
C THR A 370 12.14 -8.76 -1.17
N THR A 371 11.95 -7.58 -1.74
CA THR A 371 12.17 -6.29 -1.08
C THR A 371 11.16 -5.24 -1.52
N LYS A 372 10.91 -4.26 -0.64
CA LYS A 372 10.05 -3.12 -0.90
C LYS A 372 10.75 -1.86 -0.41
N ARG A 373 11.11 -0.97 -1.34
CA ARG A 373 11.86 0.26 -1.08
C ARG A 373 10.99 1.40 -0.56
N TYR A 374 9.79 1.54 -1.09
CA TYR A 374 8.79 2.51 -0.66
C TYR A 374 7.73 1.82 0.18
N MET A 375 7.50 2.33 1.37
CA MET A 375 6.48 1.86 2.31
C MET A 375 5.55 3.01 2.63
N HIS A 376 4.25 2.79 2.46
CA HIS A 376 3.23 3.74 2.89
C HIS A 376 2.36 3.12 3.99
N HIS A 377 2.46 3.63 5.20
CA HIS A 377 1.67 3.21 6.34
C HIS A 377 0.58 4.22 6.64
N TYR A 378 -0.57 3.72 7.05
CA TYR A 378 -1.75 4.53 7.35
C TYR A 378 -2.31 4.14 8.72
N ASN A 379 -2.54 5.13 9.57
CA ASN A 379 -3.08 4.96 10.91
C ASN A 379 -4.42 5.68 11.05
N PHE A 380 -5.39 4.99 11.66
CA PHE A 380 -6.74 5.51 11.91
C PHE A 380 -7.11 5.35 13.38
N PRO A 381 -6.61 6.23 14.27
CA PRO A 381 -6.91 6.18 15.70
C PRO A 381 -8.37 6.54 15.98
N ALA A 382 -8.94 5.97 17.03
CA ALA A 382 -10.34 6.16 17.40
C ALA A 382 -10.74 7.62 17.66
N TYR A 383 -9.82 8.42 18.19
CA TYR A 383 -10.08 9.86 18.41
C TYR A 383 -10.40 10.62 17.12
N SER A 384 -9.94 10.14 15.96
CA SER A 384 -10.22 10.82 14.68
C SER A 384 -11.70 10.86 14.30
N VAL A 385 -12.50 9.99 14.90
CA VAL A 385 -13.95 9.95 14.74
C VAL A 385 -14.70 10.22 16.05
N GLY A 386 -13.99 10.61 17.13
CA GLY A 386 -14.58 10.90 18.45
C GLY A 386 -14.91 9.66 19.27
N GLU A 387 -14.34 8.51 18.94
CA GLU A 387 -14.58 7.25 19.65
C GLU A 387 -13.48 6.93 20.66
N THR A 388 -13.81 6.07 21.64
CA THR A 388 -12.85 5.49 22.58
C THR A 388 -12.60 4.03 22.24
N LYS A 389 -11.34 3.67 21.93
CA LYS A 389 -10.95 2.30 21.57
C LYS A 389 -9.50 2.04 21.92
N VAL A 390 -9.22 0.84 22.43
CA VAL A 390 -7.84 0.40 22.65
C VAL A 390 -7.17 0.10 21.32
N SER A 391 -5.99 0.70 21.07
CA SER A 391 -5.20 0.41 19.87
C SER A 391 -4.63 -1.01 19.94
N ARG A 392 -4.90 -1.82 18.92
CA ARG A 392 -4.38 -3.18 18.76
C ARG A 392 -3.50 -3.34 17.52
N GLY A 393 -3.00 -2.22 16.98
CA GLY A 393 -2.28 -2.16 15.71
C GLY A 393 -3.22 -2.01 14.51
N PRO A 394 -2.67 -1.90 13.29
CA PRO A 394 -3.45 -1.68 12.08
C PRO A 394 -4.33 -2.88 11.75
N GLY A 395 -5.61 -2.62 11.46
CA GLY A 395 -6.56 -3.59 10.97
C GLY A 395 -6.51 -3.73 9.44
N ARG A 396 -7.33 -4.63 8.89
CA ARG A 396 -7.42 -4.86 7.42
C ARG A 396 -7.79 -3.60 6.64
N ARG A 397 -8.58 -2.69 7.24
CA ARG A 397 -8.98 -1.43 6.60
C ARG A 397 -7.80 -0.46 6.49
N GLU A 398 -7.03 -0.29 7.55
CA GLU A 398 -5.83 0.56 7.55
C GLU A 398 -4.78 0.06 6.56
N ILE A 399 -4.55 -1.25 6.50
CA ILE A 399 -3.64 -1.87 5.52
C ILE A 399 -4.13 -1.57 4.09
N GLY A 400 -5.42 -1.75 3.80
CA GLY A 400 -5.98 -1.45 2.49
C GLY A 400 -5.90 0.03 2.09
N HIS A 401 -6.10 0.96 3.03
CA HIS A 401 -5.97 2.40 2.78
C HIS A 401 -4.52 2.81 2.52
N GLY A 402 -3.57 2.26 3.30
CA GLY A 402 -2.13 2.46 3.08
C GLY A 402 -1.69 1.96 1.71
N ALA A 403 -2.08 0.75 1.35
CA ALA A 403 -1.75 0.15 0.06
C ALA A 403 -2.32 0.94 -1.14
N LEU A 404 -3.50 1.54 -1.01
CA LEU A 404 -4.06 2.40 -2.07
C LEU A 404 -3.22 3.65 -2.28
N ALA A 405 -2.84 4.34 -1.21
CA ALA A 405 -1.97 5.53 -1.29
C ALA A 405 -0.55 5.15 -1.80
N GLU A 406 -0.04 3.99 -1.42
CA GLU A 406 1.22 3.45 -1.93
C GLU A 406 1.15 3.24 -3.45
N LYS A 407 0.16 2.49 -3.94
CA LYS A 407 -0.08 2.26 -5.38
C LYS A 407 -0.19 3.58 -6.15
N ALA A 408 -0.84 4.59 -5.55
CA ALA A 408 -1.03 5.89 -6.16
C ALA A 408 0.28 6.65 -6.42
N LEU A 409 1.29 6.48 -5.54
CA LEU A 409 2.52 7.27 -5.55
C LEU A 409 3.72 6.53 -6.18
N VAL A 410 3.74 5.20 -6.14
CA VAL A 410 4.82 4.39 -6.74
C VAL A 410 5.15 4.82 -8.18
N PRO A 411 4.18 5.08 -9.08
CA PRO A 411 4.47 5.45 -10.46
C PRO A 411 5.23 6.76 -10.63
N VAL A 412 5.24 7.63 -9.63
CA VAL A 412 5.91 8.94 -9.70
C VAL A 412 7.22 9.01 -8.92
N LEU A 413 7.60 7.95 -8.23
CA LEU A 413 8.85 7.90 -7.48
C LEU A 413 10.07 7.83 -8.41
N PRO A 414 11.20 8.43 -8.02
CA PRO A 414 12.45 8.29 -8.74
C PRO A 414 13.00 6.86 -8.68
N SER A 415 13.84 6.49 -9.64
CA SER A 415 14.56 5.20 -9.61
C SER A 415 15.55 5.14 -8.44
N ILE A 416 16.12 3.95 -8.16
CA ILE A 416 17.15 3.77 -7.14
C ILE A 416 18.42 4.52 -7.52
N GLU A 417 18.75 4.56 -8.80
CA GLU A 417 19.93 5.23 -9.35
C GLU A 417 19.83 6.75 -9.19
N GLU A 418 18.63 7.31 -9.36
CA GLU A 418 18.39 8.75 -9.21
C GLU A 418 18.28 9.17 -7.74
N PHE A 419 17.71 8.32 -6.89
CA PHE A 419 17.48 8.62 -5.48
C PHE A 419 17.66 7.38 -4.61
N PRO A 420 18.88 7.07 -4.16
CA PRO A 420 19.25 5.79 -3.52
C PRO A 420 18.83 5.70 -2.04
N TYR A 421 17.57 6.02 -1.76
CA TYR A 421 17.00 5.95 -0.41
C TYR A 421 15.89 4.91 -0.30
N THR A 422 15.80 4.28 0.83
CA THR A 422 14.56 3.66 1.33
C THR A 422 13.66 4.78 1.83
N ILE A 423 12.40 4.75 1.45
CA ILE A 423 11.42 5.80 1.74
C ILE A 423 10.28 5.20 2.55
N ARG A 424 9.97 5.78 3.70
CA ARG A 424 8.80 5.42 4.50
C ARG A 424 7.92 6.64 4.71
N ALA A 425 6.70 6.60 4.20
CA ALA A 425 5.64 7.58 4.48
C ALA A 425 4.69 6.99 5.54
N VAL A 426 4.24 7.82 6.48
CA VAL A 426 3.27 7.44 7.51
C VAL A 426 2.20 8.51 7.58
N SER A 427 0.99 8.15 7.19
CA SER A 427 -0.18 9.01 7.28
C SER A 427 -0.92 8.80 8.59
N GLU A 428 -1.01 9.84 9.40
CA GLU A 428 -1.77 9.89 10.65
C GLU A 428 -3.10 10.61 10.43
N THR A 429 -4.20 9.94 10.71
CA THR A 429 -5.54 10.53 10.61
C THR A 429 -5.84 11.32 11.88
N PHE A 430 -5.89 12.67 11.78
CA PHE A 430 -6.23 13.53 12.90
C PHE A 430 -7.74 13.70 13.06
N GLU A 431 -8.46 13.81 11.94
CA GLU A 431 -9.93 13.92 11.91
C GLU A 431 -10.48 13.23 10.66
N SER A 432 -11.66 12.60 10.76
CA SER A 432 -12.28 11.87 9.67
C SER A 432 -13.78 12.11 9.55
N ASN A 433 -14.18 12.59 8.37
CA ASN A 433 -15.57 12.62 7.90
C ASN A 433 -15.63 12.20 6.42
N GLY A 434 -15.09 11.01 6.12
CA GLY A 434 -15.12 10.38 4.80
C GLY A 434 -13.88 10.65 3.93
N SER A 435 -13.53 9.63 3.15
CA SER A 435 -12.46 9.64 2.13
C SER A 435 -11.07 10.02 2.63
N THR A 436 -10.66 9.46 3.76
CA THR A 436 -9.35 9.72 4.40
C THR A 436 -8.18 9.20 3.58
N SER A 437 -8.33 8.07 2.86
CA SER A 437 -7.27 7.51 2.02
C SER A 437 -6.87 8.45 0.87
N MET A 438 -7.83 9.22 0.32
CA MET A 438 -7.53 10.18 -0.72
C MET A 438 -6.84 11.43 -0.17
N ALA A 439 -7.21 11.88 1.02
CA ALA A 439 -6.48 12.92 1.74
C ALA A 439 -5.06 12.46 2.10
N SER A 440 -4.88 11.19 2.48
CA SER A 440 -3.58 10.55 2.71
C SER A 440 -2.69 10.61 1.46
N THR A 441 -3.22 10.29 0.29
CA THR A 441 -2.47 10.39 -0.97
C THR A 441 -1.98 11.82 -1.24
N CYS A 442 -2.85 12.83 -1.05
CA CYS A 442 -2.48 14.23 -1.24
C CYS A 442 -1.40 14.69 -0.23
N ALA A 443 -1.59 14.37 1.06
CA ALA A 443 -0.62 14.71 2.10
C ALA A 443 0.73 14.03 1.85
N SER A 444 0.73 12.73 1.50
CA SER A 444 1.94 11.97 1.25
C SER A 444 2.70 12.47 0.01
N CYS A 445 1.99 12.84 -1.06
CA CYS A 445 2.62 13.49 -2.22
C CYS A 445 3.39 14.75 -1.82
N MET A 446 2.76 15.63 -1.05
CA MET A 446 3.39 16.87 -0.59
C MET A 446 4.54 16.62 0.41
N SER A 447 4.41 15.64 1.31
CA SER A 447 5.45 15.32 2.28
C SER A 447 6.68 14.69 1.61
N LEU A 448 6.51 13.89 0.54
CA LEU A 448 7.61 13.42 -0.30
C LEU A 448 8.34 14.59 -0.97
N MET A 449 7.60 15.54 -1.54
CA MET A 449 8.17 16.75 -2.15
C MET A 449 8.91 17.58 -1.10
N ALA A 450 8.35 17.75 0.09
CA ALA A 450 8.97 18.48 1.21
C ALA A 450 10.23 17.77 1.75
N ALA A 451 10.29 16.45 1.66
CA ALA A 451 11.48 15.67 2.02
C ALA A 451 12.61 15.77 0.98
N GLY A 452 12.37 16.34 -0.18
CA GLY A 452 13.33 16.41 -1.28
C GLY A 452 13.37 15.15 -2.15
N VAL A 453 12.31 14.32 -2.12
CA VAL A 453 12.18 13.20 -3.05
C VAL A 453 11.78 13.75 -4.43
N PRO A 454 12.59 13.56 -5.48
CA PRO A 454 12.34 14.14 -6.80
C PRO A 454 11.26 13.32 -7.56
N ILE A 455 10.01 13.37 -7.07
CA ILE A 455 8.89 12.73 -7.78
C ILE A 455 8.69 13.40 -9.14
N LYS A 456 8.37 12.60 -10.17
CA LYS A 456 8.24 13.09 -11.56
C LYS A 456 6.99 13.94 -11.80
N ALA A 457 5.96 13.81 -10.97
CA ALA A 457 4.71 14.55 -11.08
C ALA A 457 3.95 14.56 -9.75
N MET A 458 3.17 15.60 -9.52
CA MET A 458 2.24 15.70 -8.40
C MET A 458 1.08 14.73 -8.59
N VAL A 459 0.63 14.10 -7.50
CA VAL A 459 -0.50 13.16 -7.47
C VAL A 459 -1.54 13.66 -6.49
N ALA A 460 -2.79 13.77 -6.93
CA ALA A 460 -3.93 13.99 -6.05
C ALA A 460 -4.91 12.83 -6.10
N GLY A 461 -5.71 12.71 -5.05
CA GLY A 461 -6.78 11.73 -4.96
C GLY A 461 -8.08 12.35 -4.49
N ILE A 462 -9.20 11.85 -5.00
CA ILE A 462 -10.56 12.23 -4.60
C ILE A 462 -11.50 11.05 -4.71
N SER A 463 -12.61 11.09 -3.97
CA SER A 463 -13.70 10.13 -4.12
C SER A 463 -14.94 10.77 -4.73
N CYS A 464 -15.68 9.95 -5.47
CA CYS A 464 -17.06 10.21 -5.89
C CYS A 464 -18.00 9.20 -5.25
N GLY A 465 -19.20 9.64 -4.92
CA GLY A 465 -20.30 8.80 -4.48
C GLY A 465 -21.38 8.68 -5.54
N LEU A 466 -22.35 7.82 -5.26
CA LEU A 466 -23.48 7.56 -6.12
C LEU A 466 -24.75 7.42 -5.29
N VAL A 467 -25.82 8.01 -5.77
CA VAL A 467 -27.18 7.72 -5.31
C VAL A 467 -28.01 7.34 -6.51
N THR A 468 -28.58 6.13 -6.51
CA THR A 468 -29.44 5.62 -7.57
C THR A 468 -30.90 5.67 -7.15
N GLY A 469 -31.79 5.82 -8.14
CA GLY A 469 -33.24 5.70 -7.95
C GLY A 469 -33.78 4.33 -8.36
N ASP A 470 -34.99 4.33 -8.91
CA ASP A 470 -35.70 3.09 -9.24
C ASP A 470 -35.27 2.46 -10.57
N THR A 471 -34.59 3.22 -11.43
CA THR A 471 -34.08 2.76 -12.73
C THR A 471 -32.61 3.04 -12.89
N ASP A 472 -31.97 2.37 -13.83
CA ASP A 472 -30.52 2.53 -14.11
C ASP A 472 -30.16 3.93 -14.66
N ASP A 473 -31.14 4.68 -15.20
CA ASP A 473 -30.95 6.04 -15.69
C ASP A 473 -31.25 7.12 -14.61
N ASP A 474 -31.84 6.72 -13.47
CA ASP A 474 -32.14 7.65 -12.35
C ASP A 474 -30.97 7.58 -11.34
N PHE A 475 -29.93 8.34 -11.57
CA PHE A 475 -28.76 8.39 -10.70
C PHE A 475 -28.11 9.78 -10.62
N LEU A 476 -27.40 10.02 -9.53
CA LEU A 476 -26.53 11.18 -9.36
C LEU A 476 -25.16 10.76 -8.84
N VAL A 477 -24.11 11.23 -9.51
CA VAL A 477 -22.72 11.10 -9.05
C VAL A 477 -22.35 12.33 -8.23
N LEU A 478 -21.86 12.12 -7.00
CA LEU A 478 -21.49 13.18 -6.06
C LEU A 478 -19.97 13.32 -6.01
N THR A 479 -19.44 14.50 -6.26
CA THR A 479 -18.00 14.76 -6.07
C THR A 479 -17.69 15.01 -4.60
N ASP A 480 -16.62 14.41 -4.08
CA ASP A 480 -16.13 14.54 -2.69
C ASP A 480 -17.20 14.20 -1.65
N ILE A 481 -17.45 12.91 -1.46
CA ILE A 481 -18.41 12.44 -0.46
C ILE A 481 -17.89 12.60 0.97
N GLN A 482 -18.79 13.00 1.87
CA GLN A 482 -18.60 12.93 3.30
C GLN A 482 -19.11 11.59 3.87
N GLY A 483 -18.82 11.33 5.17
CA GLY A 483 -19.15 10.06 5.81
C GLY A 483 -20.63 9.66 5.68
N LEU A 484 -21.59 10.59 5.84
CA LEU A 484 -23.02 10.31 5.71
C LEU A 484 -23.40 9.88 4.28
N GLU A 485 -22.79 10.51 3.27
CA GLU A 485 -23.02 10.19 1.87
C GLU A 485 -22.35 8.86 1.47
N ASP A 486 -21.21 8.51 2.09
CA ASP A 486 -20.63 7.17 1.98
C ASP A 486 -21.57 6.13 2.62
N PHE A 487 -22.07 6.34 3.84
CA PHE A 487 -22.94 5.37 4.52
C PHE A 487 -24.25 5.12 3.78
N PHE A 488 -24.92 6.15 3.28
CA PHE A 488 -26.25 6.08 2.69
C PHE A 488 -26.25 6.00 1.16
N GLY A 489 -25.13 6.30 0.51
CA GLY A 489 -24.94 6.15 -0.92
C GLY A 489 -24.71 4.70 -1.34
N ASP A 490 -24.56 4.53 -2.65
CA ASP A 490 -24.44 3.23 -3.31
C ASP A 490 -23.02 2.90 -3.73
N MET A 491 -22.12 3.90 -3.77
CA MET A 491 -20.75 3.78 -4.26
C MET A 491 -19.81 4.72 -3.51
N ASP A 492 -18.59 4.25 -3.25
CA ASP A 492 -17.39 5.04 -2.93
C ASP A 492 -16.33 4.73 -3.99
N PHE A 493 -16.17 5.64 -4.95
CA PHE A 493 -15.30 5.50 -6.10
C PHE A 493 -14.09 6.43 -5.95
N LYS A 494 -12.95 5.86 -5.63
CA LYS A 494 -11.70 6.57 -5.36
C LYS A 494 -10.79 6.51 -6.56
N VAL A 495 -10.31 7.67 -7.02
CA VAL A 495 -9.34 7.78 -8.13
C VAL A 495 -8.20 8.69 -7.73
N THR A 496 -7.00 8.24 -8.00
CA THR A 496 -5.77 9.02 -7.88
C THR A 496 -5.11 9.19 -9.24
N GLY A 497 -4.33 10.23 -9.42
CA GLY A 497 -3.58 10.42 -10.65
C GLY A 497 -2.86 11.75 -10.73
N THR A 498 -2.10 11.88 -11.80
CA THR A 498 -1.39 13.09 -12.21
C THR A 498 -2.21 13.86 -13.26
N HIS A 499 -1.61 14.90 -13.84
CA HIS A 499 -2.20 15.59 -15.00
C HIS A 499 -2.29 14.69 -16.25
N LYS A 500 -1.41 13.68 -16.37
CA LYS A 500 -1.36 12.78 -17.52
C LYS A 500 -2.39 11.69 -17.47
N GLY A 501 -2.63 11.12 -16.28
CA GLY A 501 -3.52 9.98 -16.18
C GLY A 501 -3.65 9.42 -14.76
N ILE A 502 -4.34 8.30 -14.69
CA ILE A 502 -4.69 7.59 -13.45
C ILE A 502 -3.48 6.82 -12.93
N THR A 503 -3.27 6.86 -11.60
CA THR A 503 -2.25 6.06 -10.89
C THR A 503 -2.86 4.96 -10.03
N ALA A 504 -4.07 5.17 -9.46
CA ALA A 504 -4.80 4.08 -8.80
C ALA A 504 -6.31 4.33 -8.81
N ILE A 505 -7.07 3.22 -8.76
CA ILE A 505 -8.52 3.21 -8.56
C ILE A 505 -8.87 2.21 -7.48
N GLN A 506 -9.84 2.56 -6.63
CA GLN A 506 -10.53 1.62 -5.76
C GLN A 506 -12.02 1.96 -5.73
N MET A 507 -12.87 0.99 -6.02
CA MET A 507 -14.31 1.13 -6.00
C MET A 507 -14.94 0.15 -5.00
N ASP A 508 -15.74 0.69 -4.10
CA ASP A 508 -16.61 -0.04 -3.18
C ASP A 508 -18.07 0.30 -3.50
N ILE A 509 -18.93 -0.69 -3.60
CA ILE A 509 -20.36 -0.49 -3.89
C ILE A 509 -21.26 -1.28 -2.94
N LYS A 510 -22.53 -0.85 -2.84
CA LYS A 510 -23.56 -1.46 -1.98
C LYS A 510 -24.80 -1.93 -2.78
N ILE A 511 -24.67 -1.93 -4.10
CA ILE A 511 -25.69 -2.37 -5.08
C ILE A 511 -25.10 -3.44 -6.00
N HIS A 512 -25.92 -4.05 -6.86
CA HIS A 512 -25.54 -5.19 -7.71
C HIS A 512 -24.71 -4.81 -8.95
N GLY A 513 -24.12 -3.61 -8.98
CA GLY A 513 -23.20 -3.19 -10.02
C GLY A 513 -23.53 -1.82 -10.63
N LEU A 514 -22.61 -1.31 -11.41
CA LEU A 514 -22.65 -0.02 -12.08
C LEU A 514 -22.78 -0.20 -13.59
N THR A 515 -23.59 0.66 -14.20
CA THR A 515 -23.65 0.79 -15.65
C THR A 515 -22.47 1.59 -16.20
N ARG A 516 -22.21 1.48 -17.48
CA ARG A 516 -21.11 2.19 -18.15
C ARG A 516 -21.20 3.72 -18.00
N PRO A 517 -22.36 4.37 -18.18
CA PRO A 517 -22.48 5.81 -17.98
C PRO A 517 -22.06 6.27 -16.57
N ILE A 518 -22.38 5.49 -15.52
CA ILE A 518 -22.01 5.82 -14.14
C ILE A 518 -20.49 5.77 -13.97
N VAL A 519 -19.83 4.74 -14.49
CA VAL A 519 -18.35 4.60 -14.42
C VAL A 519 -17.65 5.73 -15.17
N GLU A 520 -18.12 6.05 -16.37
CA GLU A 520 -17.57 7.13 -17.19
C GLU A 520 -17.74 8.50 -16.51
N GLU A 521 -18.91 8.79 -15.94
CA GLU A 521 -19.15 10.02 -15.20
C GLU A 521 -18.30 10.12 -13.93
N ALA A 522 -18.17 9.04 -13.15
CA ALA A 522 -17.34 9.01 -11.95
C ALA A 522 -15.85 9.28 -12.27
N ILE A 523 -15.33 8.67 -13.33
CA ILE A 523 -13.95 8.91 -13.79
C ILE A 523 -13.77 10.37 -14.25
N ALA A 524 -14.70 10.92 -15.00
CA ALA A 524 -14.65 12.32 -15.48
C ALA A 524 -14.68 13.32 -14.32
N ARG A 525 -15.59 13.15 -13.35
CA ARG A 525 -15.70 14.02 -12.18
C ARG A 525 -14.48 13.93 -11.27
N THR A 526 -13.94 12.74 -11.06
CA THR A 526 -12.72 12.59 -10.27
C THR A 526 -11.52 13.21 -10.96
N ARG A 527 -11.45 13.19 -12.30
CA ARG A 527 -10.40 13.88 -13.07
C ARG A 527 -10.45 15.39 -12.85
N GLU A 528 -11.62 16.01 -13.03
CA GLU A 528 -11.82 17.44 -12.83
C GLU A 528 -11.42 17.86 -11.40
N ALA A 529 -11.87 17.12 -10.40
CA ALA A 529 -11.57 17.40 -9.00
C ALA A 529 -10.08 17.23 -8.66
N ARG A 530 -9.40 16.21 -9.19
CA ARG A 530 -7.96 15.99 -8.97
C ARG A 530 -7.12 17.14 -9.55
N LEU A 531 -7.43 17.57 -10.77
CA LEU A 531 -6.75 18.71 -11.39
C LEU A 531 -6.93 19.98 -10.56
N TYR A 532 -8.13 20.26 -10.10
CA TYR A 532 -8.39 21.40 -9.21
C TYR A 532 -7.59 21.32 -7.90
N ILE A 533 -7.54 20.15 -7.25
CA ILE A 533 -6.79 19.96 -6.00
C ILE A 533 -5.30 20.21 -6.22
N MET A 534 -4.73 19.69 -7.30
CA MET A 534 -3.31 19.89 -7.62
C MET A 534 -3.01 21.35 -7.92
N ASP A 535 -3.78 22.00 -8.80
CA ASP A 535 -3.47 23.32 -9.34
C ASP A 535 -3.80 24.45 -8.35
N GLU A 536 -4.90 24.32 -7.62
CA GLU A 536 -5.43 25.40 -6.78
C GLU A 536 -5.08 25.24 -5.28
N VAL A 537 -4.64 24.06 -4.84
CA VAL A 537 -4.41 23.81 -3.42
C VAL A 537 -3.00 23.31 -3.14
N MET A 538 -2.64 22.13 -3.68
CA MET A 538 -1.36 21.50 -3.36
C MET A 538 -0.17 22.29 -3.90
N SER A 539 -0.26 22.82 -5.13
CA SER A 539 0.80 23.62 -5.76
C SER A 539 1.09 24.92 -5.01
N LYS A 540 0.08 25.47 -4.29
CA LYS A 540 0.26 26.69 -3.45
C LYS A 540 1.01 26.38 -2.16
N ALA A 541 0.90 25.16 -1.64
CA ALA A 541 1.66 24.73 -0.47
C ALA A 541 3.09 24.34 -0.84
N ILE A 542 3.25 23.58 -1.93
CA ILE A 542 4.55 23.19 -2.49
C ILE A 542 4.39 22.92 -3.99
N ALA A 543 5.03 23.75 -4.83
CA ALA A 543 4.88 23.66 -6.29
C ALA A 543 5.79 22.60 -6.92
N GLU A 544 7.00 22.43 -6.39
CA GLU A 544 8.02 21.50 -6.89
C GLU A 544 8.71 20.79 -5.72
N PRO A 545 9.22 19.57 -5.94
CA PRO A 545 10.06 18.90 -4.94
C PRO A 545 11.25 19.76 -4.55
N ARG A 546 11.62 19.74 -3.27
CA ARG A 546 12.84 20.41 -2.81
C ARG A 546 14.06 19.81 -3.49
N LYS A 547 15.02 20.66 -3.81
CA LYS A 547 16.25 20.26 -4.51
C LYS A 547 17.20 19.44 -3.63
N GLU A 548 17.15 19.63 -2.33
CA GLU A 548 17.97 18.92 -1.35
C GLU A 548 17.07 18.26 -0.31
N VAL A 549 17.52 17.12 0.21
CA VAL A 549 16.88 16.50 1.37
C VAL A 549 17.01 17.41 2.59
N ASN A 550 16.04 17.29 3.51
CA ASN A 550 16.00 18.05 4.75
C ASN A 550 17.31 17.90 5.55
N GLU A 551 17.68 18.90 6.36
CA GLU A 551 18.89 18.88 7.18
C GLU A 551 18.96 17.70 8.16
N TRP A 552 17.80 17.22 8.62
CA TRP A 552 17.66 16.05 9.52
C TRP A 552 17.72 14.71 8.80
N ALA A 553 17.50 14.71 7.47
CA ALA A 553 17.59 13.50 6.66
C ALA A 553 19.04 13.10 6.45
N PRO A 554 19.35 11.79 6.45
CA PRO A 554 20.67 11.33 6.10
C PRO A 554 20.98 11.69 4.64
N LYS A 555 22.18 12.20 4.40
CA LYS A 555 22.71 12.49 3.07
C LYS A 555 23.47 11.28 2.58
N ILE A 556 23.31 10.92 1.31
CA ILE A 556 23.97 9.79 0.69
C ILE A 556 24.88 10.33 -0.44
N GLU A 557 26.15 9.99 -0.38
CA GLU A 557 27.09 10.18 -1.48
C GLU A 557 27.51 8.81 -2.02
N GLN A 558 27.54 8.69 -3.33
CA GLN A 558 27.94 7.48 -4.02
C GLN A 558 29.28 7.64 -4.71
N ILE A 559 30.12 6.64 -4.58
CA ILE A 559 31.38 6.49 -5.34
C ILE A 559 31.42 5.09 -5.94
N THR A 560 32.16 4.93 -7.03
CA THR A 560 32.41 3.61 -7.62
C THR A 560 33.86 3.22 -7.36
N ILE A 561 34.06 2.00 -6.90
CA ILE A 561 35.41 1.40 -6.72
C ILE A 561 35.55 0.18 -7.64
N ASP A 562 36.76 -0.24 -7.90
CA ASP A 562 37.02 -1.48 -8.60
C ASP A 562 36.47 -2.66 -7.76
N PRO A 563 35.63 -3.55 -8.32
CA PRO A 563 35.09 -4.71 -7.59
C PRO A 563 36.15 -5.58 -6.93
N SER A 564 37.35 -5.68 -7.52
CA SER A 564 38.47 -6.40 -6.92
C SER A 564 38.98 -5.79 -5.60
N LYS A 565 38.67 -4.52 -5.31
CA LYS A 565 39.04 -3.78 -4.11
C LYS A 565 38.00 -3.84 -2.99
N ILE A 566 36.82 -4.40 -3.25
CA ILE A 566 35.74 -4.54 -2.23
C ILE A 566 36.31 -5.25 -0.98
N GLY A 567 37.05 -6.32 -1.19
CA GLY A 567 37.69 -7.07 -0.09
C GLY A 567 38.61 -6.23 0.78
N ASP A 568 39.34 -5.26 0.18
CA ASP A 568 40.22 -4.34 0.90
C ASP A 568 39.42 -3.35 1.77
N VAL A 569 38.33 -2.83 1.25
CA VAL A 569 37.41 -1.88 1.98
C VAL A 569 36.70 -2.59 3.11
N VAL A 570 36.18 -3.79 2.88
CA VAL A 570 35.50 -4.59 3.91
C VAL A 570 36.52 -5.05 4.97
N GLY A 571 37.68 -5.50 4.54
CA GLY A 571 38.72 -6.04 5.42
C GLY A 571 38.37 -7.42 6.02
N GLN A 572 39.33 -8.03 6.72
CA GLN A 572 39.15 -9.34 7.32
C GLN A 572 38.00 -9.32 8.35
N LYS A 573 36.95 -10.10 8.13
CA LYS A 573 35.73 -10.16 8.96
C LYS A 573 35.06 -8.76 9.19
N GLY A 574 35.16 -7.86 8.22
CA GLY A 574 34.55 -6.53 8.30
C GLY A 574 35.34 -5.50 9.12
N LYS A 575 36.59 -5.80 9.51
CA LYS A 575 37.36 -4.94 10.42
C LYS A 575 37.60 -3.54 9.87
N THR A 576 37.99 -3.44 8.58
CA THR A 576 38.33 -2.14 7.97
C THR A 576 37.08 -1.24 7.81
N ILE A 577 36.00 -1.79 7.29
CA ILE A 577 34.73 -1.02 7.11
C ILE A 577 34.15 -0.59 8.45
N ASN A 578 34.20 -1.45 9.49
CA ASN A 578 33.72 -1.07 10.82
C ASN A 578 34.57 0.04 11.43
N GLU A 579 35.92 0.02 11.21
CA GLU A 579 36.79 1.09 11.69
C GLU A 579 36.50 2.43 11.01
N ILE A 580 36.16 2.44 9.70
CA ILE A 580 35.71 3.65 9.01
C ILE A 580 34.41 4.17 9.63
N ILE A 581 33.44 3.26 9.84
CA ILE A 581 32.14 3.57 10.48
C ILE A 581 32.34 4.14 11.88
N ASP A 582 33.16 3.52 12.71
CA ASP A 582 33.43 3.95 14.09
C ASP A 582 34.10 5.34 14.16
N ARG A 583 35.01 5.65 13.21
CA ARG A 583 35.71 6.94 13.14
C ARG A 583 34.88 8.10 12.59
N THR A 584 33.84 7.81 11.81
CA THR A 584 33.06 8.82 11.07
C THR A 584 31.58 8.86 11.45
N GLY A 585 31.05 7.80 12.07
CA GLY A 585 29.64 7.70 12.42
C GLY A 585 28.72 7.51 11.22
N VAL A 586 29.24 7.26 10.01
CA VAL A 586 28.44 7.03 8.79
C VAL A 586 28.01 5.56 8.67
N LYS A 587 27.01 5.28 7.83
CA LYS A 587 26.70 3.93 7.34
C LYS A 587 27.29 3.77 5.95
N ILE A 588 27.81 2.58 5.62
CA ILE A 588 28.44 2.28 4.33
C ILE A 588 27.80 1.01 3.78
N ASP A 589 27.24 1.09 2.58
CA ASP A 589 26.71 -0.03 1.83
C ASP A 589 27.54 -0.20 0.54
N ILE A 590 27.95 -1.44 0.23
CA ILE A 590 28.75 -1.78 -0.95
C ILE A 590 28.03 -2.88 -1.72
N THR A 591 27.83 -2.65 -3.02
CA THR A 591 27.28 -3.64 -3.94
C THR A 591 28.37 -4.44 -4.66
N ASP A 592 28.02 -5.62 -5.17
CA ASP A 592 28.99 -6.53 -5.81
C ASP A 592 29.65 -5.95 -7.08
N ASP A 593 29.02 -4.97 -7.71
CA ASP A 593 29.54 -4.23 -8.88
C ASP A 593 30.48 -3.05 -8.51
N GLY A 594 30.70 -2.82 -7.22
CA GLY A 594 31.63 -1.81 -6.71
C GLY A 594 31.01 -0.43 -6.47
N ALA A 595 29.68 -0.29 -6.51
CA ALA A 595 29.04 0.94 -6.05
C ALA A 595 29.06 1.00 -4.51
N VAL A 596 29.59 2.11 -3.97
CA VAL A 596 29.68 2.37 -2.52
C VAL A 596 28.82 3.57 -2.19
N SER A 597 27.84 3.36 -1.33
CA SER A 597 26.96 4.40 -0.80
C SER A 597 27.40 4.74 0.64
N VAL A 598 27.79 6.00 0.86
CA VAL A 598 28.16 6.51 2.19
C VAL A 598 27.06 7.42 2.70
N CYS A 599 26.45 7.06 3.81
CA CYS A 599 25.25 7.69 4.35
C CYS A 599 25.49 8.27 5.75
N GLY A 600 25.14 9.53 5.97
CA GLY A 600 25.26 10.21 7.27
C GLY A 600 24.54 11.55 7.30
N THR A 601 24.42 12.15 8.47
CA THR A 601 23.84 13.50 8.64
C THR A 601 24.89 14.61 8.49
N ASP A 602 26.16 14.31 8.74
CA ASP A 602 27.28 15.24 8.70
C ASP A 602 28.07 15.09 7.39
N LYS A 603 28.02 16.13 6.55
CA LYS A 603 28.73 16.16 5.24
C LYS A 603 30.25 16.01 5.37
N GLU A 604 30.87 16.58 6.44
CA GLU A 604 32.31 16.46 6.65
C GLU A 604 32.71 15.01 6.96
N MET A 605 31.91 14.32 7.76
CA MET A 605 32.15 12.92 8.09
C MET A 605 31.94 11.99 6.90
N ILE A 606 30.96 12.29 6.03
CA ILE A 606 30.76 11.56 4.76
C ILE A 606 31.99 11.75 3.86
N ALA A 607 32.44 12.98 3.65
CA ALA A 607 33.62 13.27 2.85
C ALA A 607 34.86 12.57 3.40
N LYS A 608 35.06 12.57 4.71
CA LYS A 608 36.14 11.86 5.38
C LYS A 608 36.09 10.36 5.16
N ALA A 609 34.92 9.75 5.25
CA ALA A 609 34.75 8.31 4.99
C ALA A 609 35.07 7.97 3.53
N ILE A 610 34.60 8.79 2.60
CA ILE A 610 34.89 8.64 1.16
C ILE A 610 36.41 8.75 0.90
N ASP A 611 37.08 9.72 1.51
CA ASP A 611 38.53 9.87 1.37
C ASP A 611 39.27 8.64 1.91
N MET A 612 38.85 8.10 3.06
CA MET A 612 39.40 6.86 3.61
C MET A 612 39.22 5.68 2.65
N ILE A 613 38.03 5.53 2.05
CA ILE A 613 37.75 4.47 1.07
C ILE A 613 38.63 4.66 -0.19
N LYS A 614 38.72 5.89 -0.71
CA LYS A 614 39.56 6.19 -1.86
C LYS A 614 41.02 5.85 -1.60
N ILE A 615 41.56 6.19 -0.42
CA ILE A 615 42.94 5.85 -0.02
C ILE A 615 43.12 4.33 -0.01
N ILE A 616 42.15 3.57 0.51
CA ILE A 616 42.23 2.10 0.59
C ILE A 616 42.22 1.47 -0.81
N THR A 617 41.46 2.01 -1.74
CA THR A 617 41.24 1.45 -3.09
C THR A 617 42.22 1.95 -4.14
N THR A 618 42.95 3.03 -3.84
CA THR A 618 43.97 3.57 -4.76
C THR A 618 45.24 2.71 -4.70
N ASP A 619 45.77 2.39 -5.87
CA ASP A 619 47.12 1.84 -5.99
C ASP A 619 48.12 2.97 -5.88
N PHE A 620 49.00 2.92 -4.89
CA PHE A 620 49.98 3.98 -4.62
C PHE A 620 51.13 3.93 -5.59
N GLU A 621 51.39 5.05 -6.21
CA GLU A 621 52.53 5.22 -7.12
C GLU A 621 53.77 5.68 -6.35
N GLN A 622 54.96 5.27 -6.87
CA GLN A 622 56.23 5.71 -6.32
C GLN A 622 56.37 7.23 -6.42
N GLY A 623 56.71 7.89 -5.30
CA GLY A 623 56.85 9.33 -5.21
C GLY A 623 55.65 10.06 -4.60
N GLN A 624 54.51 9.40 -4.36
CA GLN A 624 53.35 9.99 -3.71
C GLN A 624 53.61 10.29 -2.24
N ILE A 625 53.19 11.48 -1.77
CA ILE A 625 53.29 11.91 -0.36
C ILE A 625 52.00 11.56 0.34
N LEU A 626 52.09 10.93 1.49
CA LEU A 626 50.97 10.52 2.36
C LEU A 626 51.22 10.99 3.79
N GLU A 627 50.13 11.23 4.52
CA GLU A 627 50.17 11.43 5.98
C GLU A 627 49.69 10.15 6.67
N GLY A 628 50.37 9.77 7.74
CA GLY A 628 50.00 8.61 8.51
C GLY A 628 50.43 8.72 9.99
N THR A 629 49.99 7.74 10.78
CA THR A 629 50.27 7.66 12.21
C THR A 629 51.19 6.50 12.51
N VAL A 630 52.17 6.70 13.34
CA VAL A 630 53.09 5.64 13.82
C VAL A 630 52.33 4.67 14.70
N VAL A 631 52.11 3.45 14.22
CA VAL A 631 51.29 2.43 14.92
C VAL A 631 52.15 1.32 15.55
N SER A 632 53.39 1.14 15.09
CA SER A 632 54.33 0.18 15.65
C SER A 632 55.76 0.60 15.38
N ILE A 633 56.63 0.45 16.37
CA ILE A 633 58.07 0.70 16.27
C ILE A 633 58.80 -0.61 16.49
N LYS A 634 59.79 -0.90 15.62
CA LYS A 634 60.71 -2.03 15.68
C LYS A 634 62.14 -1.54 15.54
N GLU A 635 63.10 -2.35 15.92
CA GLU A 635 64.56 -2.00 15.82
C GLU A 635 64.96 -1.58 14.40
N PHE A 636 64.31 -2.13 13.37
CA PHE A 636 64.65 -1.89 11.97
C PHE A 636 63.84 -0.78 11.30
N GLY A 637 62.79 -0.21 11.97
CA GLY A 637 61.94 0.83 11.38
C GLY A 637 60.61 1.02 12.11
N ALA A 638 59.79 1.92 11.58
CA ALA A 638 58.44 2.20 12.07
C ALA A 638 57.38 1.78 11.05
N PHE A 639 56.22 1.34 11.53
CA PHE A 639 55.06 1.09 10.72
C PHE A 639 54.13 2.29 10.83
N ILE A 640 53.75 2.80 9.69
CA ILE A 640 52.93 3.99 9.54
C ILE A 640 51.60 3.55 8.97
N GLU A 641 50.50 3.73 9.73
CA GLU A 641 49.13 3.56 9.24
C GLU A 641 48.72 4.84 8.56
N PHE A 642 48.41 4.79 7.27
CA PHE A 642 47.98 5.91 6.44
C PHE A 642 46.51 5.83 6.02
N ALA A 643 45.86 4.68 6.24
CA ALA A 643 44.41 4.46 6.18
C ALA A 643 44.03 3.28 7.07
N PRO A 644 42.77 3.12 7.48
CA PRO A 644 42.36 1.99 8.32
C PRO A 644 42.76 0.64 7.75
N GLY A 645 43.58 -0.11 8.53
CA GLY A 645 44.09 -1.41 8.14
C GLY A 645 45.17 -1.41 7.04
N LYS A 646 45.64 -0.25 6.60
CA LYS A 646 46.72 -0.09 5.61
C LYS A 646 47.95 0.50 6.28
N GLU A 647 48.98 -0.31 6.37
CA GLU A 647 50.28 0.07 6.97
C GLU A 647 51.37 0.00 5.92
N GLY A 648 52.33 0.89 6.04
CA GLY A 648 53.58 0.83 5.31
C GLY A 648 54.76 0.98 6.24
N MET A 649 55.91 0.45 5.84
CA MET A 649 57.13 0.46 6.67
C MET A 649 58.08 1.57 6.26
N VAL A 650 58.51 2.37 7.22
CA VAL A 650 59.67 3.25 7.09
C VAL A 650 60.87 2.59 7.74
N HIS A 651 61.86 2.18 6.92
CA HIS A 651 63.07 1.62 7.43
C HIS A 651 63.88 2.67 8.21
N ILE A 652 64.61 2.30 9.28
CA ILE A 652 65.37 3.22 10.12
C ILE A 652 66.26 4.18 9.35
N SER A 653 66.86 3.73 8.24
CA SER A 653 67.70 4.57 7.34
C SER A 653 66.90 5.59 6.50
N LYS A 654 65.58 5.56 6.53
CA LYS A 654 64.66 6.40 5.76
C LYS A 654 63.83 7.32 6.65
N ILE A 655 64.04 7.35 7.97
CA ILE A 655 63.33 8.18 8.94
C ILE A 655 63.90 9.61 8.91
N ALA A 656 65.19 9.78 9.03
CA ALA A 656 65.87 11.09 9.08
C ALA A 656 67.01 11.21 8.06
N LYS A 657 67.40 12.44 7.75
CA LYS A 657 68.57 12.70 6.89
C LYS A 657 69.86 12.32 7.54
N GLU A 658 69.94 12.44 8.87
CA GLU A 658 71.07 12.05 9.68
C GLU A 658 70.96 10.59 10.12
N ARG A 659 72.11 9.98 10.47
CA ARG A 659 72.12 8.58 10.97
C ARG A 659 71.58 8.56 12.37
N ILE A 660 70.47 7.83 12.61
CA ILE A 660 69.88 7.61 13.91
C ILE A 660 70.28 6.21 14.43
N ASN A 661 70.50 6.08 15.74
CA ASN A 661 70.85 4.81 16.36
C ASN A 661 69.64 3.96 16.73
N ARG A 662 68.54 4.58 17.11
CA ARG A 662 67.29 3.93 17.49
C ARG A 662 66.12 4.70 16.90
N VAL A 663 65.06 3.99 16.50
CA VAL A 663 63.84 4.60 15.92
C VAL A 663 63.14 5.46 16.96
N GLU A 664 63.12 5.05 18.24
CA GLU A 664 62.54 5.75 19.36
C GLU A 664 63.21 7.09 19.67
N ASP A 665 64.40 7.37 19.16
CA ASP A 665 65.07 8.65 19.31
C ASP A 665 64.40 9.75 18.50
N VAL A 666 63.58 9.39 17.48
CA VAL A 666 62.96 10.33 16.53
C VAL A 666 61.44 10.18 16.47
N LEU A 667 60.90 8.97 16.68
CA LEU A 667 59.48 8.67 16.55
C LEU A 667 58.94 8.02 17.83
N THR A 668 57.70 8.42 18.17
CA THR A 668 56.91 7.80 19.24
C THR A 668 55.61 7.22 18.66
N LEU A 669 55.00 6.25 19.35
CA LEU A 669 53.69 5.71 18.98
C LEU A 669 52.66 6.81 19.02
N GLY A 670 51.88 6.94 17.94
CA GLY A 670 50.86 7.95 17.80
C GLY A 670 51.28 9.25 17.06
N ASP A 671 52.60 9.38 16.73
CA ASP A 671 53.08 10.53 15.98
C ASP A 671 52.45 10.57 14.56
N LYS A 672 52.02 11.77 14.14
CA LYS A 672 51.60 12.02 12.78
C LYS A 672 52.79 12.44 11.93
N VAL A 673 53.02 11.70 10.85
CA VAL A 673 54.22 11.90 10.00
C VAL A 673 53.80 11.96 8.52
N LYS A 674 54.58 12.75 7.74
CA LYS A 674 54.49 12.73 6.26
C LYS A 674 55.50 11.74 5.73
N VAL A 675 55.09 10.93 4.76
CA VAL A 675 55.93 9.90 4.14
C VAL A 675 55.78 9.93 2.61
N VAL A 676 56.84 9.60 1.90
CA VAL A 676 56.85 9.40 0.44
C VAL A 676 56.80 7.88 0.18
N CYS A 677 55.86 7.47 -0.71
CA CYS A 677 55.81 6.09 -1.16
C CYS A 677 57.04 5.73 -2.04
N LEU A 678 57.71 4.67 -1.65
CA LEU A 678 58.87 4.11 -2.42
C LEU A 678 58.48 2.93 -3.30
N GLY A 679 57.18 2.54 -3.30
CA GLY A 679 56.70 1.34 -3.96
C GLY A 679 56.58 0.15 -3.02
N LYS A 680 56.29 -1.05 -3.58
CA LYS A 680 56.16 -2.29 -2.80
C LYS A 680 57.55 -3.00 -2.65
N ASP A 681 57.84 -3.50 -1.46
CA ASP A 681 59.01 -4.31 -1.20
C ASP A 681 58.87 -5.73 -1.84
N LYS A 682 59.92 -6.54 -1.73
CA LYS A 682 59.97 -7.92 -2.28
C LYS A 682 58.88 -8.85 -1.67
N MET A 683 58.28 -8.43 -0.57
CA MET A 683 57.20 -9.16 0.12
C MET A 683 55.81 -8.55 -0.16
N GLY A 684 55.71 -7.57 -1.11
CA GLY A 684 54.47 -6.93 -1.47
C GLY A 684 53.99 -5.83 -0.48
N ARG A 685 54.77 -5.47 0.53
CA ARG A 685 54.44 -4.43 1.52
C ARG A 685 54.87 -3.06 1.01
N ILE A 686 54.07 -2.03 1.32
CA ILE A 686 54.38 -0.65 0.95
C ILE A 686 55.58 -0.16 1.78
N SER A 687 56.57 0.41 1.12
CA SER A 687 57.76 1.02 1.72
C SER A 687 57.68 2.54 1.64
N PHE A 688 57.99 3.19 2.73
CA PHE A 688 57.94 4.64 2.85
C PHE A 688 59.33 5.25 3.19
N SER A 689 59.47 6.54 2.87
CA SER A 689 60.57 7.37 3.32
C SER A 689 60.05 8.70 3.91
N MET A 690 60.52 9.06 5.09
CA MET A 690 60.26 10.35 5.71
C MET A 690 61.29 11.40 5.21
N LYS A 691 62.52 10.98 5.06
CA LYS A 691 63.61 11.89 4.68
C LYS A 691 63.53 12.43 3.25
N ASP A 692 62.80 11.75 2.37
CA ASP A 692 62.63 12.12 0.97
C ASP A 692 61.39 12.99 0.74
N VAL A 693 60.65 13.35 1.80
CA VAL A 693 59.55 14.31 1.75
C VAL A 693 60.12 15.67 1.41
N LYS A 694 59.75 16.23 0.25
CA LYS A 694 60.05 17.59 -0.12
C LYS A 694 59.07 18.50 0.63
N GLU A 695 59.55 19.39 1.48
CA GLU A 695 58.78 20.53 1.99
C GLU A 695 58.64 21.52 0.84
N ASP A 696 57.39 21.80 0.43
CA ASP A 696 57.08 22.91 -0.46
C ASP A 696 57.26 24.22 0.27
#